data_5bae4863f21f7f671653b4911f06e17e
#
_entry.id   5bae4863f21f7f671653b4911f06e17e
#
_cell.length_a   1.000
_cell.length_b   1.000
_cell.length_c   1.000
_cell.angle_alpha   90.00
_cell.angle_beta   90.00
_cell.angle_gamma   90.00
#
_symmetry.space_group_name_H-M   'P 1'
#
loop_
_entity.id
_entity.type
_entity.pdbx_description
1 polymer ?
#
loop_
_entity_poly.entity_id
_entity_poly.type
_entity_poly.pdbx_seq_one_letter_code
_entity_poly.pdbx_strand_id
1 'polypeptide(L)'
;MQTRVPLHEVFEDEPGYCLLGAETLLARIQELENQIEGAKKNEDIEYIHKLRVASRRLRAALNIFGDCLPRKQIKAWKKAVKNLTTSCGAARDTDVLIAYLQNYSTHLEARAARGIQFLIRVQKTHRLSMQSDVIKVLDSLQSSGILFDLSNACRIIASAKDSGNTDVKTLYTCHNAHNRIVARLDELLALSRFVHDQSAIIKHHELRIAAKRLRYTMEIFSNLYKNGLKDQIALMKQFQDVLGEMHDYYVWGQDLRAHKGEVPAYARDGMNGLLAHLGRQRASRYRNFVALWDETKANGLFIKIRQLVDCGPNSEITRELLNSERKIALISDIHGNFDALVAVVKDAKGSGLKVFLNAGDAVGFGIYPSQVVQALRSPMFLSILGNVDLENLDALRLSKPNPRNDNEESAIKDLSASDVAYLQSLPKELRFEAGGRRVLVTHGSPDSIDEHIYPNSPEERLREIAAKASADVIITGHTHLQMNRSVDGVTFVNPGSVGRPVDGETKAEYAVVSFNPLTVEFRRVSYDVETLANKMRKRALPESHVQVLLQGLHLDTIKEREKALARKQLWKSRSTIRKVRDVAQNYTPDESHAEQDRKLALVIFNGVKRLHSLGPEERYWLQCAAILHDIGLSRGGKGHHKLSLRLILNDPALPFTERERYIIGSVARYHRKALPNRKHFNLTPLSRAEREKVVMLSSILRVADALDYSHRSVVKKVSVKSLPDRMILECSASGQHYLEDQSVNKKKDLFEKVFKMNLVVVWKSQGRYWNVGA
;
A
#
# COMPACT_ATOMS: atom_id res chain seq x y z
N MET A 1 -22.68 -0.28 2.41
CA MET A 1 -21.55 0.61 2.13
C MET A 1 -20.93 0.99 3.47
N GLN A 2 -20.02 0.18 4.02
CA GLN A 2 -19.21 0.62 5.15
C GLN A 2 -18.16 1.57 4.60
N THR A 3 -18.21 2.80 5.07
CA THR A 3 -17.22 3.85 4.79
C THR A 3 -15.83 3.30 5.12
N ARG A 4 -14.97 3.16 4.08
CA ARG A 4 -13.53 2.91 4.29
C ARG A 4 -13.03 4.01 5.22
N VAL A 5 -12.58 3.64 6.41
CA VAL A 5 -11.88 4.58 7.29
C VAL A 5 -10.68 5.09 6.49
N PRO A 6 -10.56 6.38 6.21
CA PRO A 6 -9.45 6.90 5.44
C PRO A 6 -8.13 6.56 6.15
N LEU A 7 -7.12 6.13 5.40
CA LEU A 7 -5.79 5.75 5.94
C LEU A 7 -5.23 6.81 6.89
N HIS A 8 -5.41 8.10 6.57
CA HIS A 8 -4.92 9.21 7.39
C HIS A 8 -5.58 9.30 8.78
N GLU A 9 -6.84 8.88 8.96
CA GLU A 9 -7.50 8.94 10.27
C GLU A 9 -6.95 7.93 11.28
N VAL A 10 -6.40 6.81 10.81
CA VAL A 10 -5.87 5.75 11.68
C VAL A 10 -4.36 5.89 11.90
N PHE A 11 -3.63 6.32 10.86
CA PHE A 11 -2.16 6.26 10.83
C PHE A 11 -1.46 7.63 10.88
N GLU A 12 -2.15 8.76 10.71
CA GLU A 12 -1.55 10.08 10.59
C GLU A 12 -1.85 11.06 11.73
N ASP A 13 -2.74 10.73 12.66
CA ASP A 13 -3.08 11.63 13.80
C ASP A 13 -2.01 11.53 14.90
N GLU A 14 -0.93 12.29 14.74
CA GLU A 14 0.03 12.54 15.82
C GLU A 14 0.00 14.00 16.26
N PRO A 15 -0.50 14.27 17.45
CA PRO A 15 -0.64 15.64 17.95
C PRO A 15 0.71 16.37 18.08
N GLY A 16 1.83 15.65 18.26
CA GLY A 16 3.17 16.23 18.43
C GLY A 16 3.65 17.06 17.24
N TYR A 17 3.40 16.60 16.00
CA TYR A 17 3.77 17.34 14.80
C TYR A 17 2.96 18.63 14.64
N CYS A 18 1.66 18.57 14.87
CA CYS A 18 0.80 19.73 14.78
C CYS A 18 1.02 20.71 15.95
N LEU A 19 1.40 20.20 17.13
CA LEU A 19 1.82 21.00 18.26
C LEU A 19 3.10 21.82 17.93
N LEU A 20 4.14 21.17 17.37
CA LEU A 20 5.34 21.86 16.86
C LEU A 20 4.96 22.95 15.85
N GLY A 21 4.01 22.64 14.96
CA GLY A 21 3.49 23.59 13.98
C GLY A 21 2.83 24.79 14.61
N ALA A 22 1.95 24.57 15.60
CA ALA A 22 1.23 25.61 16.31
C ALA A 22 2.19 26.50 17.11
N GLU A 23 3.13 25.94 17.87
CA GLU A 23 4.16 26.69 18.62
C GLU A 23 5.04 27.52 17.68
N THR A 24 5.48 26.91 16.56
CA THR A 24 6.27 27.62 15.54
C THR A 24 5.50 28.78 14.95
N LEU A 25 4.25 28.58 14.55
CA LEU A 25 3.42 29.63 13.95
C LEU A 25 3.13 30.77 14.92
N LEU A 26 2.79 30.47 16.17
CA LEU A 26 2.59 31.51 17.22
C LEU A 26 3.82 32.34 17.41
N ALA A 27 5.01 31.75 17.51
CA ALA A 27 6.25 32.49 17.62
C ALA A 27 6.50 33.43 16.41
N ARG A 28 6.22 32.93 15.17
CA ARG A 28 6.40 33.74 13.95
C ARG A 28 5.34 34.84 13.80
N ILE A 29 4.13 34.64 14.29
CA ILE A 29 3.09 35.67 14.34
C ILE A 29 3.55 36.79 15.29
N GLN A 30 3.99 36.45 16.49
CA GLN A 30 4.48 37.40 17.47
C GLN A 30 5.68 38.20 16.95
N GLU A 31 6.68 37.52 16.31
CA GLU A 31 7.81 38.20 15.64
C GLU A 31 7.34 39.25 14.61
N LEU A 32 6.28 38.90 13.85
CA LEU A 32 5.71 39.77 12.84
C LEU A 32 4.96 40.97 13.46
N GLU A 33 4.09 40.73 14.43
CA GLU A 33 3.28 41.75 15.11
C GLU A 33 4.16 42.80 15.78
N ASN A 34 5.28 42.40 16.40
CA ASN A 34 6.24 43.30 17.04
C ASN A 34 6.89 44.29 16.07
N GLN A 35 6.80 44.09 14.74
CA GLN A 35 7.41 44.99 13.75
C GLN A 35 6.40 45.95 13.07
N ILE A 36 5.09 45.69 13.23
CA ILE A 36 4.05 46.38 12.45
C ILE A 36 4.06 47.89 12.70
N GLU A 37 4.02 48.29 13.95
CA GLU A 37 3.92 49.73 14.30
C GLU A 37 5.16 50.53 13.87
N GLY A 38 6.37 50.00 14.10
CA GLY A 38 7.61 50.65 13.64
C GLY A 38 7.70 50.72 12.11
N ALA A 39 7.21 49.68 11.40
CA ALA A 39 7.17 49.69 9.93
C ALA A 39 6.15 50.68 9.36
N LYS A 40 5.02 50.94 10.03
CA LYS A 40 4.04 51.95 9.66
C LYS A 40 4.59 53.36 9.83
N LYS A 41 5.23 53.65 10.99
CA LYS A 41 5.82 54.94 11.29
C LYS A 41 7.04 55.23 10.43
N ASN A 42 7.68 54.21 9.86
CA ASN A 42 8.91 54.31 9.04
C ASN A 42 10.07 55.08 9.79
N GLU A 43 10.15 54.85 11.11
CA GLU A 43 11.16 55.51 11.96
C GLU A 43 12.57 54.97 11.68
N ASP A 44 12.67 53.66 11.38
CA ASP A 44 13.92 52.97 11.02
C ASP A 44 13.64 51.93 9.92
N ILE A 45 14.51 51.90 8.91
CA ILE A 45 14.48 50.94 7.80
C ILE A 45 14.57 49.49 8.29
N GLU A 46 15.12 49.25 9.49
CA GLU A 46 15.24 47.92 10.09
C GLU A 46 13.88 47.33 10.45
N TYR A 47 12.82 48.07 10.74
CA TYR A 47 11.49 47.55 10.95
C TYR A 47 10.94 46.87 9.68
N ILE A 48 11.11 47.51 8.51
CA ILE A 48 10.72 46.92 7.22
C ILE A 48 11.54 45.65 6.94
N HIS A 49 12.84 45.64 7.25
CA HIS A 49 13.71 44.49 7.12
C HIS A 49 13.22 43.32 7.99
N LYS A 50 13.03 43.53 9.29
CA LYS A 50 12.58 42.52 10.25
C LYS A 50 11.18 42.02 9.92
N LEU A 51 10.27 42.92 9.52
CA LEU A 51 8.91 42.54 9.07
C LEU A 51 8.92 41.62 7.84
N ARG A 52 9.77 41.94 6.85
CA ARG A 52 9.98 41.10 5.67
C ARG A 52 10.53 39.72 6.06
N VAL A 53 11.50 39.64 6.96
CA VAL A 53 12.07 38.40 7.45
C VAL A 53 11.00 37.56 8.19
N ALA A 54 10.26 38.18 9.11
CA ALA A 54 9.19 37.54 9.88
C ALA A 54 8.08 37.01 8.96
N SER A 55 7.61 37.81 7.98
CA SER A 55 6.60 37.39 7.01
C SER A 55 7.05 36.19 6.15
N ARG A 56 8.32 36.15 5.74
CA ARG A 56 8.91 35.03 4.98
C ARG A 56 8.99 33.75 5.83
N ARG A 57 9.40 33.85 7.10
CA ARG A 57 9.46 32.74 8.05
C ARG A 57 8.06 32.22 8.36
N LEU A 58 7.09 33.12 8.61
CA LEU A 58 5.69 32.73 8.81
C LEU A 58 5.12 32.00 7.57
N ARG A 59 5.40 32.52 6.37
CA ARG A 59 4.99 31.86 5.11
C ARG A 59 5.62 30.48 4.94
N ALA A 60 6.89 30.30 5.33
CA ALA A 60 7.55 28.99 5.30
C ALA A 60 6.87 28.00 6.26
N ALA A 61 6.58 28.44 7.50
CA ALA A 61 5.88 27.63 8.49
C ALA A 61 4.47 27.26 8.04
N LEU A 62 3.68 28.20 7.47
CA LEU A 62 2.36 27.95 6.91
C LEU A 62 2.39 26.93 5.75
N ASN A 63 3.47 26.87 4.98
CA ASN A 63 3.60 25.88 3.92
C ASN A 63 3.95 24.50 4.47
N ILE A 64 4.67 24.42 5.57
CA ILE A 64 5.06 23.16 6.22
C ILE A 64 3.89 22.56 7.01
N PHE A 65 3.24 23.36 7.83
CA PHE A 65 2.20 22.92 8.78
C PHE A 65 0.77 23.18 8.33
N GLY A 66 0.58 23.49 7.03
CA GLY A 66 -0.76 23.81 6.51
C GLY A 66 -1.79 22.69 6.68
N ASP A 67 -1.35 21.44 6.73
CA ASP A 67 -2.22 20.28 6.89
C ASP A 67 -2.76 20.14 8.33
N CYS A 68 -2.07 20.75 9.32
CA CYS A 68 -2.51 20.83 10.71
C CYS A 68 -3.58 21.92 10.96
N LEU A 69 -3.86 22.76 9.97
CA LEU A 69 -4.73 23.92 10.09
C LEU A 69 -6.05 23.72 9.34
N PRO A 70 -7.13 24.46 9.70
CA PRO A 70 -8.41 24.34 9.04
C PRO A 70 -8.34 24.61 7.52
N ARG A 71 -8.65 23.63 6.70
CA ARG A 71 -8.49 23.65 5.23
C ARG A 71 -9.17 24.84 4.54
N LYS A 72 -10.31 25.30 5.06
CA LYS A 72 -11.07 26.42 4.48
C LYS A 72 -10.34 27.77 4.61
N GLN A 73 -9.58 27.97 5.66
CA GLN A 73 -8.95 29.26 6.01
C GLN A 73 -7.51 29.38 5.53
N ILE A 74 -6.76 28.27 5.43
CA ILE A 74 -5.33 28.26 5.09
C ILE A 74 -4.98 29.02 3.81
N LYS A 75 -5.84 28.95 2.78
CA LYS A 75 -5.63 29.64 1.49
C LYS A 75 -5.66 31.16 1.66
N ALA A 76 -6.59 31.67 2.49
CA ALA A 76 -6.70 33.10 2.78
C ALA A 76 -5.49 33.59 3.56
N TRP A 77 -5.07 32.87 4.61
CA TRP A 77 -3.90 33.18 5.42
C TRP A 77 -2.62 33.23 4.58
N LYS A 78 -2.38 32.18 3.75
CA LYS A 78 -1.23 32.15 2.81
C LYS A 78 -1.23 33.33 1.85
N LYS A 79 -2.38 33.78 1.35
CA LYS A 79 -2.51 34.91 0.44
C LYS A 79 -2.18 36.22 1.16
N ALA A 80 -2.69 36.47 2.36
CA ALA A 80 -2.44 37.68 3.12
C ALA A 80 -0.94 37.83 3.48
N VAL A 81 -0.32 36.76 4.01
CA VAL A 81 1.12 36.75 4.32
C VAL A 81 1.98 36.92 3.05
N LYS A 82 1.56 36.37 1.90
CA LYS A 82 2.25 36.56 0.62
C LYS A 82 2.20 38.03 0.19
N ASN A 83 1.05 38.68 0.28
CA ASN A 83 0.88 40.10 -0.09
C ASN A 83 1.81 40.98 0.76
N LEU A 84 1.79 40.78 2.08
CA LEU A 84 2.71 41.50 2.98
C LEU A 84 4.18 41.30 2.59
N THR A 85 4.59 40.03 2.35
CA THR A 85 5.97 39.70 1.96
C THR A 85 6.37 40.42 0.68
N THR A 86 5.45 40.59 -0.27
CA THR A 86 5.71 41.24 -1.56
C THR A 86 5.88 42.76 -1.41
N SER A 87 4.96 43.41 -0.71
CA SER A 87 5.02 44.87 -0.48
C SER A 87 6.26 45.29 0.33
N CYS A 88 6.55 44.61 1.45
CA CYS A 88 7.77 44.84 2.21
C CYS A 88 9.03 44.47 1.41
N GLY A 89 8.91 43.53 0.42
CA GLY A 89 10.00 43.15 -0.44
C GLY A 89 10.50 44.32 -1.30
N ALA A 90 9.61 44.97 -2.05
CA ALA A 90 9.91 46.07 -2.92
C ALA A 90 10.53 47.23 -2.15
N ALA A 91 9.92 47.64 -1.02
CA ALA A 91 10.44 48.71 -0.17
C ALA A 91 11.86 48.38 0.34
N ARG A 92 12.10 47.18 0.86
CA ARG A 92 13.43 46.78 1.37
C ARG A 92 14.49 46.70 0.27
N ASP A 93 14.15 46.19 -0.92
CA ASP A 93 15.09 46.07 -2.03
C ASP A 93 15.55 47.48 -2.48
N THR A 94 14.66 48.48 -2.41
CA THR A 94 15.00 49.91 -2.64
C THR A 94 15.87 50.48 -1.52
N ASP A 95 15.58 50.18 -0.24
CA ASP A 95 16.40 50.60 0.90
C ASP A 95 17.85 50.09 0.77
N VAL A 96 18.02 48.82 0.37
CA VAL A 96 19.34 48.18 0.17
C VAL A 96 20.09 48.88 -0.98
N LEU A 97 19.39 49.16 -2.08
CA LEU A 97 19.99 49.91 -3.20
C LEU A 97 20.44 51.32 -2.78
N ILE A 98 19.61 52.08 -2.05
CA ILE A 98 19.96 53.41 -1.55
C ILE A 98 21.21 53.34 -0.68
N ALA A 99 21.26 52.44 0.28
CA ALA A 99 22.42 52.26 1.17
C ALA A 99 23.68 51.90 0.37
N TYR A 100 23.56 51.03 -0.62
CA TYR A 100 24.66 50.67 -1.51
C TYR A 100 25.16 51.87 -2.32
N LEU A 101 24.25 52.63 -2.93
CA LEU A 101 24.60 53.84 -3.69
C LEU A 101 25.27 54.90 -2.82
N GLN A 102 24.79 55.10 -1.60
CA GLN A 102 25.40 55.98 -0.62
C GLN A 102 26.86 55.62 -0.32
N ASN A 103 27.10 54.34 0.02
CA ASN A 103 28.43 53.83 0.27
C ASN A 103 29.34 53.92 -0.99
N TYR A 104 28.81 53.57 -2.16
CA TYR A 104 29.54 53.64 -3.42
C TYR A 104 29.97 55.12 -3.74
N SER A 105 29.10 56.10 -3.46
CA SER A 105 29.36 57.52 -3.75
C SER A 105 30.51 58.11 -2.93
N THR A 106 30.81 57.52 -1.74
CA THR A 106 31.91 58.04 -0.87
C THR A 106 33.31 57.80 -1.44
N HIS A 107 33.44 56.89 -2.41
CA HIS A 107 34.71 56.48 -3.03
C HIS A 107 34.90 57.06 -4.43
N LEU A 108 34.07 58.02 -4.84
CA LEU A 108 34.08 58.58 -6.17
C LEU A 108 34.57 60.06 -6.17
N GLU A 109 35.18 60.43 -7.28
CA GLU A 109 35.46 61.85 -7.55
C GLU A 109 34.19 62.70 -7.68
N ALA A 110 34.26 63.99 -7.37
CA ALA A 110 33.10 64.87 -7.28
C ALA A 110 32.18 64.86 -8.52
N ARG A 111 32.74 64.73 -9.72
CA ARG A 111 31.96 64.68 -10.98
C ARG A 111 31.11 63.43 -11.07
N ALA A 112 31.67 62.22 -10.84
CA ALA A 112 30.99 60.99 -10.85
C ALA A 112 30.01 60.86 -9.67
N ALA A 113 30.41 61.35 -8.48
CA ALA A 113 29.57 61.37 -7.28
C ALA A 113 28.27 62.16 -7.50
N ARG A 114 28.28 63.25 -8.22
CA ARG A 114 27.05 64.01 -8.56
C ARG A 114 26.03 63.19 -9.32
N GLY A 115 26.48 62.32 -10.23
CA GLY A 115 25.60 61.40 -10.94
C GLY A 115 24.96 60.37 -10.03
N ILE A 116 25.70 59.77 -9.07
CA ILE A 116 25.17 58.84 -8.09
C ILE A 116 24.22 59.55 -7.11
N GLN A 117 24.48 60.78 -6.69
CA GLN A 117 23.55 61.54 -5.86
C GLN A 117 22.20 61.81 -6.55
N PHE A 118 22.20 61.98 -7.87
CA PHE A 118 20.95 62.02 -8.64
C PHE A 118 20.16 60.70 -8.50
N LEU A 119 20.82 59.57 -8.73
CA LEU A 119 20.18 58.26 -8.59
C LEU A 119 19.65 58.01 -7.15
N ILE A 120 20.41 58.41 -6.14
CA ILE A 120 19.97 58.31 -4.72
C ILE A 120 18.68 59.14 -4.51
N ARG A 121 18.57 60.33 -5.04
CA ARG A 121 17.36 61.17 -4.93
C ARG A 121 16.17 60.54 -5.60
N VAL A 122 16.34 60.00 -6.80
CA VAL A 122 15.27 59.26 -7.53
C VAL A 122 14.79 58.06 -6.72
N GLN A 123 15.72 57.23 -6.24
CA GLN A 123 15.36 56.05 -5.45
C GLN A 123 14.72 56.41 -4.10
N LYS A 124 15.14 57.47 -3.43
CA LYS A 124 14.49 57.95 -2.19
C LYS A 124 13.05 58.42 -2.45
N THR A 125 12.80 59.13 -3.54
CA THR A 125 11.43 59.54 -3.92
C THR A 125 10.55 58.30 -4.22
N HIS A 126 11.08 57.34 -4.96
CA HIS A 126 10.39 56.07 -5.24
C HIS A 126 10.11 55.27 -3.96
N ARG A 127 11.08 55.22 -3.04
CA ARG A 127 10.91 54.55 -1.75
C ARG A 127 9.80 55.20 -0.90
N LEU A 128 9.68 56.51 -0.90
CA LEU A 128 8.61 57.24 -0.20
C LEU A 128 7.23 56.91 -0.77
N SER A 129 7.09 56.79 -2.09
CA SER A 129 5.81 56.38 -2.71
C SER A 129 5.38 54.99 -2.31
N MET A 130 6.32 54.05 -2.08
CA MET A 130 6.00 52.68 -1.65
C MET A 130 5.49 52.61 -0.20
N GLN A 131 5.77 53.59 0.65
CA GLN A 131 5.37 53.54 2.06
C GLN A 131 3.84 53.49 2.22
N SER A 132 3.08 54.20 1.39
CA SER A 132 1.62 54.18 1.41
C SER A 132 1.07 52.78 1.14
N ASP A 133 1.69 52.02 0.24
CA ASP A 133 1.26 50.68 -0.10
C ASP A 133 1.61 49.67 1.01
N VAL A 134 2.76 49.82 1.68
CA VAL A 134 3.11 49.05 2.87
C VAL A 134 2.08 49.30 3.97
N ILE A 135 1.72 50.55 4.25
CA ILE A 135 0.72 50.91 5.27
C ILE A 135 -0.64 50.31 4.91
N LYS A 136 -1.12 50.47 3.67
CA LYS A 136 -2.41 49.84 3.23
C LYS A 136 -2.46 48.35 3.45
N VAL A 137 -1.37 47.63 3.14
CA VAL A 137 -1.31 46.17 3.34
C VAL A 137 -1.28 45.83 4.83
N LEU A 138 -0.59 46.58 5.66
CA LEU A 138 -0.57 46.39 7.11
C LEU A 138 -1.93 46.68 7.75
N ASP A 139 -2.60 47.76 7.35
CA ASP A 139 -3.95 48.08 7.83
C ASP A 139 -4.97 47.02 7.43
N SER A 140 -4.90 46.54 6.18
CA SER A 140 -5.73 45.45 5.70
C SER A 140 -5.48 44.14 6.49
N LEU A 141 -4.22 43.84 6.82
CA LEU A 141 -3.86 42.66 7.60
C LEU A 141 -4.42 42.73 9.04
N GLN A 142 -4.33 43.89 9.69
CA GLN A 142 -4.87 44.12 11.04
C GLN A 142 -6.40 44.13 11.04
N SER A 143 -7.05 44.90 10.13
CA SER A 143 -8.50 45.02 10.09
C SER A 143 -9.22 43.72 9.67
N SER A 144 -8.56 42.85 8.90
CA SER A 144 -9.12 41.54 8.50
C SER A 144 -9.20 40.51 9.61
N GLY A 145 -8.56 40.73 10.77
CA GLY A 145 -8.50 39.75 11.85
C GLY A 145 -7.71 38.46 11.55
N ILE A 146 -7.07 38.37 10.37
CA ILE A 146 -6.41 37.14 9.89
C ILE A 146 -5.34 36.64 10.85
N LEU A 147 -4.52 37.52 11.45
CA LEU A 147 -3.48 37.12 12.41
C LEU A 147 -4.11 36.58 13.70
N PHE A 148 -5.20 37.22 14.17
CA PHE A 148 -5.95 36.76 15.33
C PHE A 148 -6.58 35.38 15.09
N ASP A 149 -7.24 35.19 13.94
CA ASP A 149 -7.86 33.91 13.58
C ASP A 149 -6.83 32.79 13.47
N LEU A 150 -5.68 33.06 12.83
CA LEU A 150 -4.57 32.10 12.72
C LEU A 150 -3.97 31.80 14.11
N SER A 151 -3.77 32.81 14.91
CA SER A 151 -3.25 32.67 16.29
C SER A 151 -4.20 31.83 17.15
N ASN A 152 -5.51 32.08 17.04
CA ASN A 152 -6.52 31.33 17.77
C ASN A 152 -6.58 29.85 17.34
N ALA A 153 -6.53 29.58 16.03
CA ALA A 153 -6.45 28.22 15.52
C ALA A 153 -5.21 27.48 16.06
N CYS A 154 -4.07 28.14 16.13
CA CYS A 154 -2.85 27.59 16.70
C CYS A 154 -2.96 27.36 18.22
N ARG A 155 -3.61 28.28 18.98
CA ARG A 155 -3.83 28.11 20.41
C ARG A 155 -4.74 26.92 20.74
N ILE A 156 -5.77 26.69 19.93
CA ILE A 156 -6.63 25.50 20.07
C ILE A 156 -5.80 24.21 19.93
N ILE A 157 -4.86 24.14 18.98
CA ILE A 157 -3.96 23.00 18.83
C ILE A 157 -3.00 22.91 20.01
N ALA A 158 -2.47 24.04 20.49
CA ALA A 158 -1.52 24.07 21.59
C ALA A 158 -2.15 23.73 22.94
N SER A 159 -3.44 24.02 23.17
CA SER A 159 -4.15 23.68 24.39
C SER A 159 -4.37 22.17 24.58
N ALA A 160 -4.27 21.38 23.51
CA ALA A 160 -4.26 19.92 23.60
C ALA A 160 -3.05 19.36 24.38
N LYS A 161 -2.02 20.18 24.62
CA LYS A 161 -0.86 19.84 25.45
C LYS A 161 -1.22 19.67 26.95
N ASP A 162 -2.19 20.44 27.42
CA ASP A 162 -2.58 20.45 28.84
C ASP A 162 -3.37 19.19 29.27
N SER A 163 -3.85 18.39 28.31
CA SER A 163 -4.65 17.19 28.57
C SER A 163 -3.86 15.88 28.62
N GLY A 164 -2.52 15.89 28.44
CA GLY A 164 -1.67 14.70 28.55
C GLY A 164 -0.33 14.87 27.81
N ASN A 165 0.67 14.16 28.27
CA ASN A 165 2.07 14.16 27.83
C ASN A 165 2.25 14.09 26.29
N THR A 166 2.15 15.24 25.60
CA THR A 166 2.33 15.33 24.16
C THR A 166 3.77 15.79 23.88
N ASP A 167 4.66 14.83 23.63
CA ASP A 167 6.01 15.12 23.19
C ASP A 167 6.01 15.60 21.72
N VAL A 168 6.75 16.65 21.45
CA VAL A 168 6.97 17.20 20.11
C VAL A 168 7.97 16.35 19.33
N LYS A 169 8.97 15.76 20.02
CA LYS A 169 10.02 14.93 19.41
C LYS A 169 9.53 13.49 19.33
N THR A 170 8.74 13.17 18.31
CA THR A 170 8.21 11.83 18.03
C THR A 170 8.82 11.28 16.73
N LEU A 171 8.71 9.97 16.52
CA LEU A 171 9.12 9.34 15.23
C LEU A 171 8.41 10.00 14.05
N TYR A 172 7.12 10.29 14.19
CA TYR A 172 6.32 10.96 13.16
C TYR A 172 6.85 12.36 12.84
N THR A 173 7.13 13.16 13.87
CA THR A 173 7.68 14.51 13.70
C THR A 173 9.05 14.49 13.06
N CYS A 174 9.93 13.59 13.50
CA CYS A 174 11.27 13.43 12.94
C CYS A 174 11.25 12.94 11.50
N HIS A 175 10.36 12.02 11.14
CA HIS A 175 10.20 11.55 9.76
C HIS A 175 9.68 12.65 8.83
N ASN A 176 8.70 13.44 9.27
CA ASN A 176 8.23 14.59 8.52
C ASN A 176 9.33 15.64 8.33
N ALA A 177 10.15 15.88 9.36
CA ALA A 177 11.30 16.75 9.28
C ALA A 177 12.32 16.24 8.25
N HIS A 178 12.68 14.96 8.32
CA HIS A 178 13.56 14.27 7.36
C HIS A 178 13.07 14.47 5.93
N ASN A 179 11.84 14.03 5.64
CA ASN A 179 11.27 14.09 4.28
C ASN A 179 11.28 15.52 3.72
N ARG A 180 10.92 16.51 4.54
CA ARG A 180 10.89 17.90 4.11
C ARG A 180 12.27 18.49 3.91
N ILE A 181 13.24 18.20 4.79
CA ILE A 181 14.63 18.70 4.66
C ILE A 181 15.29 18.05 3.45
N VAL A 182 15.17 16.72 3.29
CA VAL A 182 15.76 15.99 2.16
C VAL A 182 15.17 16.46 0.83
N ALA A 183 13.85 16.62 0.73
CA ALA A 183 13.21 17.15 -0.49
C ALA A 183 13.74 18.55 -0.85
N ARG A 184 13.98 19.44 0.13
CA ARG A 184 14.57 20.78 -0.12
C ARG A 184 16.04 20.69 -0.51
N LEU A 185 16.78 19.76 0.05
CA LEU A 185 18.16 19.49 -0.34
C LEU A 185 18.23 18.98 -1.80
N ASP A 186 17.31 18.09 -2.18
CA ASP A 186 17.21 17.57 -3.55
C ASP A 186 16.85 18.68 -4.56
N GLU A 187 15.92 19.59 -4.20
CA GLU A 187 15.64 20.79 -5.00
C GLU A 187 16.90 21.64 -5.24
N LEU A 188 17.75 21.79 -4.22
CA LEU A 188 19.01 22.53 -4.34
C LEU A 188 20.00 21.78 -5.24
N LEU A 189 20.20 20.49 -5.00
CA LEU A 189 21.17 19.65 -5.72
C LEU A 189 20.79 19.42 -7.19
N ALA A 190 19.51 19.43 -7.54
CA ALA A 190 19.03 19.35 -8.93
C ALA A 190 19.54 20.53 -9.79
N LEU A 191 19.88 21.66 -9.15
CA LEU A 191 20.42 22.83 -9.81
C LEU A 191 21.97 22.84 -9.88
N SER A 192 22.65 21.83 -9.33
CA SER A 192 24.12 21.75 -9.24
C SER A 192 24.82 21.87 -10.59
N ARG A 193 24.23 21.38 -11.67
CA ARG A 193 24.76 21.47 -13.06
C ARG A 193 24.93 22.90 -13.57
N PHE A 194 24.26 23.88 -12.95
CA PHE A 194 24.31 25.27 -13.38
C PHE A 194 25.27 26.13 -12.55
N VAL A 195 25.91 25.53 -11.53
CA VAL A 195 26.82 26.28 -10.61
C VAL A 195 28.01 26.85 -11.36
N HIS A 196 28.59 26.10 -12.30
CA HIS A 196 29.78 26.51 -13.06
C HIS A 196 29.46 27.26 -14.38
N ASP A 197 28.19 27.51 -14.67
CA ASP A 197 27.77 28.30 -15.82
C ASP A 197 27.48 29.73 -15.39
N GLN A 198 28.44 30.65 -15.59
CA GLN A 198 28.32 32.06 -15.24
C GLN A 198 27.14 32.78 -15.95
N SER A 199 26.71 32.23 -17.11
CA SER A 199 25.61 32.78 -17.91
C SER A 199 24.23 32.39 -17.38
N ALA A 200 24.13 31.37 -16.56
CA ALA A 200 22.87 30.81 -16.05
C ALA A 200 22.23 31.66 -14.93
N ILE A 201 22.04 32.94 -15.17
CA ILE A 201 21.60 33.92 -14.18
C ILE A 201 20.28 33.55 -13.52
N ILE A 202 19.29 33.09 -14.30
CA ILE A 202 17.98 32.68 -13.80
C ILE A 202 18.15 31.47 -12.88
N LYS A 203 19.04 30.54 -13.23
CA LYS A 203 19.29 29.33 -12.42
C LYS A 203 20.02 29.66 -11.12
N HIS A 204 20.91 30.63 -11.09
CA HIS A 204 21.51 31.15 -9.85
C HIS A 204 20.45 31.77 -8.93
N HIS A 205 19.45 32.45 -9.49
CA HIS A 205 18.31 32.91 -8.69
C HIS A 205 17.47 31.78 -8.12
N GLU A 206 17.22 30.73 -8.91
CA GLU A 206 16.54 29.51 -8.43
C GLU A 206 17.34 28.79 -7.33
N LEU A 207 18.69 28.71 -7.46
CA LEU A 207 19.58 28.20 -6.41
C LEU A 207 19.45 28.98 -5.12
N ARG A 208 19.43 30.32 -5.18
CA ARG A 208 19.21 31.21 -4.02
C ARG A 208 17.87 30.91 -3.33
N ILE A 209 16.81 30.70 -4.13
CA ILE A 209 15.47 30.33 -3.60
C ILE A 209 15.53 28.99 -2.93
N ALA A 210 16.17 27.96 -3.53
CA ALA A 210 16.30 26.62 -2.99
C ALA A 210 17.11 26.63 -1.68
N ALA A 211 18.27 27.29 -1.64
CA ALA A 211 19.08 27.43 -0.43
C ALA A 211 18.29 28.08 0.73
N LYS A 212 17.54 29.16 0.42
CA LYS A 212 16.68 29.81 1.40
C LYS A 212 15.56 28.91 1.92
N ARG A 213 14.91 28.11 1.05
CA ARG A 213 13.85 27.17 1.44
C ARG A 213 14.42 26.07 2.34
N LEU A 214 15.57 25.49 1.97
CA LEU A 214 16.26 24.50 2.77
C LEU A 214 16.63 25.07 4.15
N ARG A 215 17.22 26.27 4.20
CA ARG A 215 17.56 26.93 5.46
C ARG A 215 16.36 27.10 6.38
N TYR A 216 15.25 27.65 5.89
CA TYR A 216 14.04 27.85 6.72
C TYR A 216 13.43 26.54 7.17
N THR A 217 13.48 25.51 6.35
CA THR A 217 13.01 24.17 6.75
C THR A 217 13.87 23.60 7.87
N MET A 218 15.21 23.71 7.76
CA MET A 218 16.12 23.28 8.83
C MET A 218 15.96 24.11 10.11
N GLU A 219 15.76 25.45 10.02
CA GLU A 219 15.49 26.31 11.18
C GLU A 219 14.24 25.87 11.96
N ILE A 220 13.16 25.49 11.26
CA ILE A 220 11.89 25.05 11.87
C ILE A 220 12.07 23.75 12.66
N PHE A 221 12.82 22.81 12.13
CA PHE A 221 13.01 21.50 12.73
C PHE A 221 14.30 21.37 13.56
N SER A 222 15.06 22.45 13.72
CA SER A 222 16.39 22.41 14.35
C SER A 222 16.39 21.79 15.75
N ASN A 223 15.36 22.05 16.55
CA ASN A 223 15.24 21.58 17.93
C ASN A 223 15.02 20.06 18.05
N LEU A 224 14.68 19.38 16.96
CA LEU A 224 14.57 17.91 16.94
C LEU A 224 15.95 17.23 16.96
N TYR A 225 17.00 17.91 16.58
CA TYR A 225 18.36 17.40 16.39
C TYR A 225 19.31 17.89 17.48
N LYS A 226 20.19 17.02 17.96
CA LYS A 226 21.06 17.22 19.12
C LYS A 226 21.89 18.53 19.07
N ASN A 227 22.38 18.92 17.90
CA ASN A 227 23.16 20.15 17.70
C ASN A 227 22.41 21.23 16.93
N GLY A 228 21.08 21.11 16.76
CA GLY A 228 20.22 22.09 16.14
C GLY A 228 20.52 22.43 14.67
N LEU A 229 21.27 21.60 13.96
CA LEU A 229 21.70 21.82 12.57
C LEU A 229 22.41 23.18 12.34
N LYS A 230 23.06 23.74 13.36
CA LYS A 230 23.62 25.12 13.37
C LYS A 230 24.58 25.38 12.22
N ASP A 231 25.54 24.47 11.99
CA ASP A 231 26.56 24.60 10.94
C ASP A 231 25.92 24.53 9.55
N GLN A 232 24.93 23.65 9.35
CA GLN A 232 24.22 23.48 8.09
C GLN A 232 23.34 24.69 7.77
N ILE A 233 22.71 25.27 8.79
CA ILE A 233 21.92 26.49 8.68
C ILE A 233 22.82 27.67 8.36
N ALA A 234 23.99 27.79 9.01
CA ALA A 234 24.98 28.82 8.75
C ALA A 234 25.52 28.72 7.32
N LEU A 235 25.85 27.53 6.85
CA LEU A 235 26.28 27.31 5.47
C LEU A 235 25.22 27.75 4.45
N MET A 236 23.95 27.35 4.66
CA MET A 236 22.88 27.82 3.76
C MET A 236 22.64 29.31 3.81
N LYS A 237 22.95 29.95 4.94
CA LYS A 237 22.97 31.42 5.04
C LYS A 237 24.07 32.01 4.17
N GLN A 238 25.28 31.48 4.21
CA GLN A 238 26.39 31.93 3.35
C GLN A 238 26.04 31.81 1.85
N PHE A 239 25.48 30.64 1.42
CA PHE A 239 24.98 30.50 0.04
C PHE A 239 23.94 31.56 -0.30
N GLN A 240 22.98 31.81 0.59
CA GLN A 240 21.93 32.78 0.38
C GLN A 240 22.48 34.21 0.27
N ASP A 241 23.49 34.57 1.07
CA ASP A 241 24.08 35.93 1.10
C ASP A 241 24.87 36.19 -0.19
N VAL A 242 25.76 35.25 -0.60
CA VAL A 242 26.55 35.41 -1.84
C VAL A 242 25.67 35.42 -3.08
N LEU A 243 24.73 34.49 -3.19
CA LEU A 243 23.76 34.44 -4.31
C LEU A 243 22.81 35.65 -4.28
N GLY A 244 22.54 36.21 -3.09
CA GLY A 244 21.75 37.41 -2.90
C GLY A 244 22.42 38.63 -3.53
N GLU A 245 23.67 38.88 -3.17
CA GLU A 245 24.44 39.97 -3.73
C GLU A 245 24.62 39.85 -5.25
N MET A 246 24.90 38.65 -5.76
CA MET A 246 24.95 38.37 -7.21
C MET A 246 23.66 38.75 -7.93
N HIS A 247 22.51 38.42 -7.34
CA HIS A 247 21.20 38.75 -7.88
C HIS A 247 20.93 40.24 -7.84
N ASP A 248 21.21 40.89 -6.72
CA ASP A 248 20.97 42.31 -6.53
C ASP A 248 21.81 43.14 -7.53
N TYR A 249 23.10 42.85 -7.72
CA TYR A 249 23.94 43.48 -8.74
C TYR A 249 23.39 43.29 -10.17
N TYR A 250 22.82 42.15 -10.47
CA TYR A 250 22.21 41.96 -11.77
C TYR A 250 20.93 42.77 -11.94
N VAL A 251 20.01 42.71 -10.97
CA VAL A 251 18.72 43.40 -11.03
C VAL A 251 18.96 44.92 -11.13
N TRP A 252 19.81 45.47 -10.27
CA TRP A 252 20.16 46.89 -10.32
C TRP A 252 20.79 47.30 -11.65
N GLY A 253 21.67 46.42 -12.17
CA GLY A 253 22.29 46.70 -13.48
C GLY A 253 21.28 46.66 -14.63
N GLN A 254 20.25 45.79 -14.58
CA GLN A 254 19.19 45.81 -15.59
C GLN A 254 18.27 47.04 -15.47
N ASP A 255 17.86 47.39 -14.27
CA ASP A 255 17.02 48.53 -14.00
C ASP A 255 17.71 49.85 -14.47
N LEU A 256 18.97 50.06 -14.11
CA LEU A 256 19.75 51.18 -14.56
C LEU A 256 19.91 51.26 -16.09
N ARG A 257 20.07 50.12 -16.78
CA ARG A 257 20.14 50.10 -18.26
C ARG A 257 18.80 50.47 -18.89
N ALA A 258 17.70 50.00 -18.33
CA ALA A 258 16.35 50.30 -18.84
C ALA A 258 16.04 51.81 -18.78
N HIS A 259 16.48 52.51 -17.72
CA HIS A 259 16.22 53.93 -17.51
C HIS A 259 17.36 54.85 -17.96
N LYS A 260 18.34 54.33 -18.73
CA LYS A 260 19.50 55.11 -19.17
C LYS A 260 19.14 56.35 -19.98
N GLY A 261 18.07 56.31 -20.75
CA GLY A 261 17.59 57.45 -21.55
C GLY A 261 17.03 58.62 -20.72
N GLU A 262 16.54 58.30 -19.52
CA GLU A 262 15.90 59.30 -18.63
C GLU A 262 16.91 60.05 -17.74
N VAL A 263 18.17 59.61 -17.73
CA VAL A 263 19.22 60.15 -16.89
C VAL A 263 19.82 61.40 -17.52
N PRO A 264 19.88 62.57 -16.82
CA PRO A 264 20.47 63.74 -17.30
C PRO A 264 21.92 63.56 -17.74
N ALA A 265 22.38 64.37 -18.71
CA ALA A 265 23.74 64.27 -19.27
C ALA A 265 24.84 64.29 -18.22
N TYR A 266 24.72 65.13 -17.21
CA TYR A 266 25.71 65.24 -16.12
C TYR A 266 25.78 64.00 -15.19
N ALA A 267 24.78 63.19 -15.20
CA ALA A 267 24.73 61.98 -14.35
C ALA A 267 25.14 60.67 -15.08
N ARG A 268 25.28 60.72 -16.42
CA ARG A 268 25.55 59.51 -17.24
C ARG A 268 26.91 58.91 -16.95
N ASP A 269 27.94 59.71 -16.69
CA ASP A 269 29.29 59.24 -16.38
C ASP A 269 29.29 58.41 -15.09
N GLY A 270 28.67 58.96 -14.04
CA GLY A 270 28.51 58.24 -12.76
C GLY A 270 27.73 56.91 -12.91
N MET A 271 26.65 56.90 -13.71
CA MET A 271 25.86 55.73 -13.95
C MET A 271 26.61 54.67 -14.78
N ASN A 272 27.38 55.06 -15.82
CA ASN A 272 28.18 54.12 -16.59
C ASN A 272 29.29 53.51 -15.70
N GLY A 273 29.92 54.30 -14.84
CA GLY A 273 30.87 53.80 -13.84
C GLY A 273 30.27 52.80 -12.88
N LEU A 274 29.05 53.08 -12.38
CA LEU A 274 28.30 52.19 -11.53
C LEU A 274 27.97 50.87 -12.25
N LEU A 275 27.47 50.90 -13.49
CA LEU A 275 27.17 49.70 -14.27
C LEU A 275 28.39 48.79 -14.46
N ALA A 276 29.57 49.38 -14.77
CA ALA A 276 30.83 48.64 -14.87
C ALA A 276 31.25 48.05 -13.50
N HIS A 277 31.06 48.81 -12.42
CA HIS A 277 31.33 48.36 -11.06
C HIS A 277 30.44 47.17 -10.65
N LEU A 278 29.13 47.27 -10.84
CA LEU A 278 28.19 46.20 -10.57
C LEU A 278 28.53 44.90 -11.34
N GLY A 279 28.96 45.03 -12.60
CA GLY A 279 29.42 43.90 -13.40
C GLY A 279 30.63 43.18 -12.78
N ARG A 280 31.66 43.96 -12.34
CA ARG A 280 32.86 43.44 -11.67
C ARG A 280 32.49 42.76 -10.33
N GLN A 281 31.66 43.42 -9.53
CA GLN A 281 31.23 42.90 -8.24
C GLN A 281 30.46 41.56 -8.42
N ARG A 282 29.54 41.49 -9.37
CA ARG A 282 28.83 40.27 -9.68
C ARG A 282 29.79 39.12 -10.09
N ALA A 283 30.76 39.39 -10.96
CA ALA A 283 31.76 38.41 -11.38
C ALA A 283 32.63 37.91 -10.21
N SER A 284 33.02 38.83 -9.29
CA SER A 284 33.74 38.47 -8.07
C SER A 284 32.92 37.56 -7.16
N ARG A 285 31.66 37.95 -6.89
CA ARG A 285 30.77 37.14 -6.06
C ARG A 285 30.43 35.78 -6.69
N TYR A 286 30.34 35.69 -8.01
CA TYR A 286 30.18 34.41 -8.70
C TYR A 286 31.37 33.47 -8.43
N ARG A 287 32.62 33.96 -8.53
CA ARG A 287 33.80 33.15 -8.18
C ARG A 287 33.75 32.64 -6.73
N ASN A 288 33.38 33.53 -5.79
CA ASN A 288 33.24 33.18 -4.39
C ASN A 288 32.15 32.11 -4.19
N PHE A 289 31.03 32.20 -4.92
CA PHE A 289 29.97 31.22 -4.87
C PHE A 289 30.43 29.87 -5.37
N VAL A 290 31.10 29.80 -6.52
CA VAL A 290 31.64 28.54 -7.07
C VAL A 290 32.62 27.91 -6.10
N ALA A 291 33.57 28.67 -5.54
CA ALA A 291 34.53 28.17 -4.55
C ALA A 291 33.82 27.60 -3.31
N LEU A 292 32.85 28.29 -2.75
CA LEU A 292 32.06 27.85 -1.60
C LEU A 292 31.27 26.58 -1.90
N TRP A 293 30.70 26.46 -3.11
CA TRP A 293 29.98 25.26 -3.54
C TRP A 293 30.89 24.04 -3.65
N ASP A 294 32.05 24.23 -4.32
CA ASP A 294 33.01 23.14 -4.55
C ASP A 294 33.63 22.66 -3.26
N GLU A 295 33.97 23.55 -2.34
CA GLU A 295 34.45 23.24 -0.99
C GLU A 295 33.36 22.44 -0.21
N THR A 296 32.11 22.92 -0.24
CA THR A 296 30.98 22.24 0.42
C THR A 296 30.80 20.83 -0.09
N LYS A 297 30.89 20.64 -1.41
CA LYS A 297 30.79 19.34 -2.06
C LYS A 297 31.96 18.42 -1.72
N ALA A 298 33.19 18.93 -1.78
CA ALA A 298 34.41 18.19 -1.46
C ALA A 298 34.43 17.70 -0.02
N ASN A 299 33.96 18.52 0.92
CA ASN A 299 33.87 18.20 2.33
C ASN A 299 32.68 17.30 2.69
N GLY A 300 31.91 16.84 1.70
CA GLY A 300 30.77 15.95 1.90
C GLY A 300 29.61 16.54 2.72
N LEU A 301 29.52 17.86 2.86
CA LEU A 301 28.55 18.52 3.76
C LEU A 301 27.09 18.27 3.34
N PHE A 302 26.79 18.10 2.06
CA PHE A 302 25.46 17.74 1.59
C PHE A 302 25.05 16.31 2.00
N ILE A 303 26.00 15.37 1.99
CA ILE A 303 25.80 14.00 2.49
C ILE A 303 25.59 14.04 4.01
N LYS A 304 26.37 14.86 4.71
CA LYS A 304 26.26 15.03 6.17
C LYS A 304 24.88 15.57 6.58
N ILE A 305 24.26 16.48 5.79
CA ILE A 305 22.87 16.92 6.06
C ILE A 305 21.93 15.72 6.03
N ARG A 306 22.00 14.83 5.02
CA ARG A 306 21.14 13.64 4.94
C ARG A 306 21.34 12.71 6.15
N GLN A 307 22.59 12.48 6.54
CA GLN A 307 22.93 11.63 7.67
C GLN A 307 22.42 12.19 9.00
N LEU A 308 22.57 13.50 9.23
CA LEU A 308 22.14 14.15 10.47
C LEU A 308 20.61 14.16 10.64
N VAL A 309 19.86 14.22 9.54
CA VAL A 309 18.39 14.21 9.60
C VAL A 309 17.80 12.82 9.38
N ASP A 310 18.64 11.80 9.22
CA ASP A 310 18.19 10.42 9.04
C ASP A 310 17.35 9.97 10.23
N CYS A 311 16.21 9.36 9.92
CA CYS A 311 15.27 8.79 10.88
C CYS A 311 14.93 7.34 10.53
N GLY A 312 15.80 6.68 9.76
CA GLY A 312 15.70 5.25 9.51
C GLY A 312 15.83 4.42 10.79
N PRO A 313 15.48 3.14 10.76
CA PRO A 313 15.43 2.28 11.94
C PRO A 313 16.74 2.26 12.74
N ASN A 314 17.88 2.39 12.07
CA ASN A 314 19.23 2.37 12.66
C ASN A 314 19.80 3.77 12.95
N SER A 315 19.02 4.83 12.78
CA SER A 315 19.48 6.20 13.04
C SER A 315 19.63 6.51 14.53
N GLU A 316 20.48 7.49 14.85
CA GLU A 316 20.68 7.95 16.24
C GLU A 316 19.36 8.47 16.85
N ILE A 317 18.59 9.22 16.08
CA ILE A 317 17.28 9.77 16.50
C ILE A 317 16.29 8.65 16.85
N THR A 318 16.20 7.62 16.00
CA THR A 318 15.29 6.49 16.25
C THR A 318 15.70 5.74 17.50
N ARG A 319 17.00 5.51 17.72
CA ARG A 319 17.52 4.88 18.95
C ARG A 319 17.22 5.71 20.19
N GLU A 320 17.41 7.04 20.15
CA GLU A 320 17.07 7.92 21.26
C GLU A 320 15.57 7.86 21.60
N LEU A 321 14.72 7.87 20.60
CA LEU A 321 13.26 7.80 20.79
C LEU A 321 12.83 6.45 21.36
N LEU A 322 13.35 5.34 20.85
CA LEU A 322 13.06 4.00 21.38
C LEU A 322 13.50 3.86 22.84
N ASN A 323 14.65 4.43 23.19
CA ASN A 323 15.15 4.39 24.55
C ASN A 323 14.29 5.24 25.52
N SER A 324 13.61 6.26 25.03
CA SER A 324 12.71 7.11 25.81
C SER A 324 11.29 6.51 25.98
N GLU A 325 10.88 5.61 25.07
CA GLU A 325 9.56 4.99 25.12
C GLU A 325 9.47 3.94 26.25
N ARG A 326 8.48 4.08 27.11
CA ARG A 326 8.26 3.14 28.21
C ARG A 326 7.64 1.83 27.75
N LYS A 327 6.78 1.88 26.73
CA LYS A 327 6.04 0.74 26.21
C LYS A 327 5.97 0.81 24.69
N ILE A 328 6.16 -0.32 24.04
CA ILE A 328 6.16 -0.47 22.58
C ILE A 328 5.21 -1.59 22.20
N ALA A 329 4.44 -1.42 21.11
CA ALA A 329 3.65 -2.49 20.51
C ALA A 329 4.54 -3.34 19.60
N LEU A 330 4.58 -4.65 19.83
CA LEU A 330 5.22 -5.61 18.93
C LEU A 330 4.17 -6.27 18.06
N ILE A 331 4.38 -6.25 16.76
CA ILE A 331 3.57 -6.91 15.74
C ILE A 331 4.45 -7.74 14.82
N SER A 332 3.90 -8.74 14.19
CA SER A 332 4.55 -9.55 13.17
C SER A 332 3.53 -10.22 12.26
N ASP A 333 3.97 -10.73 11.12
CA ASP A 333 3.20 -11.67 10.29
C ASP A 333 1.81 -11.10 9.91
N ILE A 334 1.81 -9.89 9.32
CA ILE A 334 0.59 -9.17 8.90
C ILE A 334 0.00 -9.80 7.64
N HIS A 335 0.86 -10.33 6.75
CA HIS A 335 0.46 -11.07 5.55
C HIS A 335 -0.63 -10.40 4.72
N GLY A 336 -0.54 -9.09 4.48
CA GLY A 336 -1.51 -8.37 3.66
C GLY A 336 -2.92 -8.26 4.26
N ASN A 337 -3.11 -8.56 5.54
CA ASN A 337 -4.37 -8.43 6.27
C ASN A 337 -4.52 -7.03 6.88
N PHE A 338 -4.92 -6.09 6.05
CA PHE A 338 -5.07 -4.70 6.45
C PHE A 338 -6.18 -4.47 7.48
N ASP A 339 -7.28 -5.24 7.40
CA ASP A 339 -8.41 -5.11 8.34
C ASP A 339 -7.95 -5.49 9.78
N ALA A 340 -7.12 -6.53 9.93
CA ALA A 340 -6.51 -6.92 11.21
C ALA A 340 -5.50 -5.88 11.72
N LEU A 341 -4.63 -5.36 10.85
CA LEU A 341 -3.67 -4.30 11.21
C LEU A 341 -4.36 -3.06 11.76
N VAL A 342 -5.44 -2.61 11.10
CA VAL A 342 -6.24 -1.46 11.56
C VAL A 342 -6.82 -1.71 12.96
N ALA A 343 -7.32 -2.91 13.23
CA ALA A 343 -7.87 -3.26 14.54
C ALA A 343 -6.78 -3.21 15.63
N VAL A 344 -5.61 -3.79 15.38
CA VAL A 344 -4.47 -3.77 16.31
C VAL A 344 -3.99 -2.34 16.58
N VAL A 345 -3.86 -1.51 15.54
CA VAL A 345 -3.40 -0.12 15.71
C VAL A 345 -4.40 0.71 16.52
N LYS A 346 -5.70 0.51 16.31
CA LYS A 346 -6.74 1.20 17.12
C LYS A 346 -6.68 0.81 18.59
N ASP A 347 -6.55 -0.47 18.90
CA ASP A 347 -6.47 -0.97 20.27
C ASP A 347 -5.20 -0.46 20.96
N ALA A 348 -4.06 -0.55 20.30
CA ALA A 348 -2.78 -0.10 20.81
C ALA A 348 -2.75 1.43 21.04
N LYS A 349 -3.24 2.25 20.10
CA LYS A 349 -3.38 3.70 20.26
C LYS A 349 -4.35 4.07 21.39
N GLY A 350 -5.46 3.34 21.52
CA GLY A 350 -6.41 3.50 22.62
C GLY A 350 -5.77 3.24 23.99
N SER A 351 -4.69 2.45 24.04
CA SER A 351 -3.85 2.20 25.21
C SER A 351 -2.66 3.16 25.35
N GLY A 352 -2.58 4.22 24.53
CA GLY A 352 -1.52 5.23 24.56
C GLY A 352 -0.20 4.82 23.91
N LEU A 353 -0.16 3.70 23.17
CA LEU A 353 1.06 3.25 22.47
C LEU A 353 1.27 4.06 21.19
N LYS A 354 2.50 4.54 20.99
CA LYS A 354 2.88 5.41 19.88
C LYS A 354 3.83 4.75 18.88
N VAL A 355 4.55 3.71 19.30
CA VAL A 355 5.57 3.04 18.52
C VAL A 355 5.23 1.57 18.35
N PHE A 356 5.36 1.10 17.11
CA PHE A 356 5.13 -0.27 16.68
C PHE A 356 6.42 -0.87 16.10
N LEU A 357 6.87 -1.99 16.62
CA LEU A 357 7.93 -2.80 16.03
C LEU A 357 7.29 -3.94 15.25
N ASN A 358 7.53 -3.97 13.94
CA ASN A 358 7.08 -5.05 13.07
C ASN A 358 8.24 -6.00 12.77
N ALA A 359 8.13 -7.24 13.24
CA ALA A 359 9.13 -8.28 13.08
C ALA A 359 9.05 -9.04 11.74
N GLY A 360 8.50 -8.43 10.69
CA GLY A 360 8.52 -8.95 9.31
C GLY A 360 7.19 -9.55 8.83
N ASP A 361 7.21 -10.06 7.62
CA ASP A 361 6.09 -10.66 6.87
C ASP A 361 4.87 -9.71 6.76
N ALA A 362 5.15 -8.55 6.17
CA ALA A 362 4.15 -7.54 5.89
C ALA A 362 3.17 -7.94 4.78
N VAL A 363 3.70 -8.59 3.72
CA VAL A 363 2.93 -8.97 2.52
C VAL A 363 2.77 -10.50 2.40
N GLY A 364 2.05 -10.95 1.36
CA GLY A 364 1.78 -12.36 1.09
C GLY A 364 0.29 -12.67 1.22
N PHE A 365 -0.09 -13.76 1.76
CA PHE A 365 -1.38 -14.42 1.92
C PHE A 365 -2.68 -13.58 1.77
N GLY A 366 -2.75 -12.37 2.31
CA GLY A 366 -3.95 -11.51 2.32
C GLY A 366 -4.15 -10.69 1.04
N ILE A 367 -5.27 -9.97 0.98
CA ILE A 367 -5.73 -9.28 -0.24
C ILE A 367 -5.42 -7.79 -0.30
N TYR A 368 -4.69 -7.24 0.68
CA TYR A 368 -4.40 -5.81 0.78
C TYR A 368 -2.91 -5.50 1.00
N PRO A 369 -1.98 -6.09 0.22
CA PRO A 369 -0.54 -5.90 0.44
C PRO A 369 -0.12 -4.44 0.30
N SER A 370 -0.62 -3.71 -0.70
CA SER A 370 -0.28 -2.29 -0.91
C SER A 370 -0.78 -1.40 0.23
N GLN A 371 -1.98 -1.65 0.77
CA GLN A 371 -2.51 -0.90 1.90
C GLN A 371 -1.69 -1.15 3.19
N VAL A 372 -1.26 -2.38 3.42
CA VAL A 372 -0.36 -2.71 4.54
C VAL A 372 0.98 -1.97 4.38
N VAL A 373 1.61 -2.05 3.22
CA VAL A 373 2.88 -1.34 2.96
C VAL A 373 2.71 0.17 3.12
N GLN A 374 1.62 0.75 2.62
CA GLN A 374 1.32 2.17 2.80
C GLN A 374 1.15 2.56 4.27
N ALA A 375 0.51 1.71 5.07
CA ALA A 375 0.39 1.91 6.52
C ALA A 375 1.75 1.83 7.21
N LEU A 376 2.57 0.82 6.89
CA LEU A 376 3.90 0.62 7.48
C LEU A 376 4.90 1.73 7.12
N ARG A 377 4.64 2.54 6.11
CA ARG A 377 5.41 3.77 5.85
C ARG A 377 5.16 4.86 6.87
N SER A 378 4.10 4.76 7.65
CA SER A 378 3.90 5.68 8.77
C SER A 378 5.06 5.56 9.75
N PRO A 379 5.62 6.67 10.20
CA PRO A 379 6.78 6.71 11.09
C PRO A 379 6.59 5.99 12.43
N MET A 380 5.34 5.71 12.80
CA MET A 380 5.06 4.92 14.00
C MET A 380 5.55 3.48 13.89
N PHE A 381 5.81 2.98 12.68
CA PHE A 381 6.27 1.62 12.46
C PHE A 381 7.77 1.58 12.19
N LEU A 382 8.44 0.73 12.95
CA LEU A 382 9.80 0.31 12.68
C LEU A 382 9.73 -1.15 12.24
N SER A 383 9.98 -1.39 10.95
CA SER A 383 9.79 -2.69 10.32
C SER A 383 11.10 -3.29 9.87
N ILE A 384 11.18 -4.61 9.96
CA ILE A 384 12.19 -5.42 9.30
C ILE A 384 11.54 -6.28 8.19
N LEU A 385 12.36 -6.89 7.33
CA LEU A 385 11.90 -7.86 6.35
C LEU A 385 11.65 -9.22 7.00
N GLY A 386 10.56 -9.90 6.58
CA GLY A 386 10.35 -11.31 6.81
C GLY A 386 10.78 -12.15 5.60
N ASN A 387 10.70 -13.48 5.73
CA ASN A 387 11.06 -14.40 4.65
C ASN A 387 10.07 -14.33 3.48
N VAL A 388 8.77 -14.19 3.77
CA VAL A 388 7.74 -14.05 2.71
C VAL A 388 7.88 -12.72 1.98
N ASP A 389 8.27 -11.63 2.66
CA ASP A 389 8.59 -10.36 2.02
C ASP A 389 9.75 -10.52 1.02
N LEU A 390 10.82 -11.23 1.41
CA LEU A 390 11.98 -11.50 0.55
C LEU A 390 11.64 -12.40 -0.63
N GLU A 391 10.90 -13.50 -0.40
CA GLU A 391 10.45 -14.41 -1.46
C GLU A 391 9.63 -13.65 -2.52
N ASN A 392 8.77 -12.74 -2.09
CA ASN A 392 7.96 -11.91 -2.97
C ASN A 392 8.80 -10.89 -3.76
N LEU A 393 9.80 -10.26 -3.13
CA LEU A 393 10.73 -9.36 -3.81
C LEU A 393 11.57 -10.09 -4.86
N ASP A 394 12.05 -11.30 -4.56
CA ASP A 394 12.83 -12.14 -5.48
C ASP A 394 11.96 -12.64 -6.65
N ALA A 395 10.71 -13.02 -6.40
CA ALA A 395 9.77 -13.41 -7.45
C ALA A 395 9.51 -12.28 -8.47
N LEU A 396 9.34 -11.04 -7.97
CA LEU A 396 9.22 -9.85 -8.82
C LEU A 396 10.48 -9.58 -9.64
N ARG A 397 11.67 -9.76 -9.04
CA ARG A 397 12.97 -9.53 -9.69
C ARG A 397 13.26 -10.54 -10.80
N LEU A 398 12.89 -11.81 -10.58
CA LEU A 398 13.21 -12.91 -11.51
C LEU A 398 12.16 -13.11 -12.59
N SER A 399 11.01 -12.40 -12.54
CA SER A 399 9.84 -12.61 -13.41
C SER A 399 9.41 -14.08 -13.49
N LYS A 400 9.68 -14.85 -12.42
CA LYS A 400 9.33 -16.28 -12.31
C LYS A 400 8.27 -16.45 -11.24
N PRO A 401 7.22 -17.28 -11.51
CA PRO A 401 6.27 -17.63 -10.45
C PRO A 401 7.01 -18.35 -9.31
N ASN A 402 6.65 -18.03 -8.07
CA ASN A 402 7.18 -18.74 -6.90
C ASN A 402 6.68 -20.20 -6.94
N PRO A 403 7.55 -21.22 -7.07
CA PRO A 403 7.13 -22.60 -7.20
C PRO A 403 6.43 -23.17 -5.95
N ARG A 404 6.47 -22.46 -4.82
CA ARG A 404 5.83 -22.90 -3.56
C ARG A 404 4.36 -22.48 -3.43
N ASN A 405 3.88 -21.48 -4.23
CA ASN A 405 2.52 -20.96 -4.05
C ASN A 405 1.94 -20.38 -5.35
N ASP A 406 1.08 -21.15 -6.04
CA ASP A 406 0.33 -20.73 -7.25
C ASP A 406 -0.60 -19.51 -7.02
N ASN A 407 -0.79 -19.05 -5.78
CA ASN A 407 -1.76 -18.02 -5.41
C ASN A 407 -1.15 -16.73 -4.82
N GLU A 408 0.12 -16.73 -4.43
CA GLU A 408 0.83 -15.52 -3.98
C GLU A 408 1.13 -14.55 -5.13
N GLU A 409 1.21 -15.04 -6.38
CA GLU A 409 1.28 -14.16 -7.56
C GLU A 409 0.17 -13.10 -7.64
N SER A 410 -1.01 -13.40 -7.11
CA SER A 410 -2.14 -12.46 -7.10
C SER A 410 -1.91 -11.28 -6.15
N ALA A 411 -1.31 -11.52 -4.99
CA ALA A 411 -1.07 -10.49 -3.97
C ALA A 411 0.08 -9.53 -4.38
N ILE A 412 1.11 -10.05 -5.06
CA ILE A 412 2.28 -9.26 -5.49
C ILE A 412 1.91 -8.27 -6.61
N LYS A 413 0.97 -8.64 -7.48
CA LYS A 413 0.52 -7.79 -8.61
C LYS A 413 -0.14 -6.48 -8.16
N ASP A 414 -0.61 -6.43 -6.92
CA ASP A 414 -1.24 -5.23 -6.34
C ASP A 414 -0.21 -4.23 -5.75
N LEU A 415 1.10 -4.57 -5.69
CA LEU A 415 2.15 -3.68 -5.19
C LEU A 415 2.57 -2.66 -6.24
N SER A 416 2.59 -1.38 -5.87
CA SER A 416 3.15 -0.32 -6.72
C SER A 416 4.70 -0.37 -6.70
N ALA A 417 5.34 0.24 -7.70
CA ALA A 417 6.80 0.37 -7.73
C ALA A 417 7.36 1.05 -6.45
N SER A 418 6.59 2.00 -5.88
CA SER A 418 6.97 2.63 -4.62
C SER A 418 6.84 1.68 -3.44
N ASP A 419 5.86 0.77 -3.43
CA ASP A 419 5.71 -0.23 -2.37
C ASP A 419 6.86 -1.22 -2.37
N VAL A 420 7.26 -1.67 -3.56
CA VAL A 420 8.45 -2.52 -3.75
C VAL A 420 9.72 -1.81 -3.27
N ALA A 421 9.91 -0.54 -3.63
CA ALA A 421 11.06 0.24 -3.17
C ALA A 421 11.12 0.39 -1.64
N TYR A 422 9.97 0.54 -0.99
CA TYR A 422 9.90 0.59 0.47
C TYR A 422 10.31 -0.75 1.08
N LEU A 423 9.74 -1.87 0.64
CA LEU A 423 10.11 -3.20 1.14
C LEU A 423 11.62 -3.47 0.94
N GLN A 424 12.18 -3.12 -0.22
CA GLN A 424 13.62 -3.24 -0.49
C GLN A 424 14.50 -2.39 0.43
N SER A 425 13.97 -1.32 1.01
CA SER A 425 14.70 -0.44 1.93
C SER A 425 14.70 -0.95 3.38
N LEU A 426 13.88 -1.94 3.72
CA LEU A 426 13.80 -2.48 5.07
C LEU A 426 15.04 -3.31 5.42
N PRO A 427 15.56 -3.19 6.66
CA PRO A 427 16.65 -4.05 7.14
C PRO A 427 16.14 -5.48 7.44
N LYS A 428 17.04 -6.44 7.47
CA LYS A 428 16.74 -7.83 7.90
C LYS A 428 16.71 -7.99 9.42
N GLU A 429 17.40 -7.11 10.14
CA GLU A 429 17.41 -7.03 11.60
C GLU A 429 17.44 -5.58 12.08
N LEU A 430 17.00 -5.36 13.29
CA LEU A 430 17.08 -4.07 13.97
C LEU A 430 17.70 -4.25 15.35
N ARG A 431 18.71 -3.43 15.67
CA ARG A 431 19.37 -3.41 16.98
C ARG A 431 19.26 -2.04 17.61
N PHE A 432 18.82 -2.01 18.87
CA PHE A 432 18.71 -0.77 19.64
C PHE A 432 18.82 -1.04 21.14
N GLU A 433 18.90 0.01 21.92
CA GLU A 433 18.82 -0.07 23.38
C GLU A 433 17.50 0.54 23.86
N ALA A 434 16.84 -0.12 24.80
CA ALA A 434 15.65 0.37 25.45
C ALA A 434 15.62 -0.05 26.92
N GLY A 435 15.37 0.90 27.82
CA GLY A 435 15.34 0.67 29.24
C GLY A 435 16.65 0.04 29.81
N GLY A 436 17.79 0.36 29.20
CA GLY A 436 19.11 -0.19 29.56
C GLY A 436 19.34 -1.62 29.10
N ARG A 437 18.53 -2.16 28.16
CA ARG A 437 18.64 -3.50 27.59
C ARG A 437 18.97 -3.42 26.11
N ARG A 438 19.85 -4.30 25.63
CA ARG A 438 20.14 -4.49 24.21
C ARG A 438 19.05 -5.34 23.58
N VAL A 439 18.39 -4.81 22.57
CA VAL A 439 17.26 -5.45 21.88
C VAL A 439 17.69 -5.81 20.46
N LEU A 440 17.43 -7.03 20.06
CA LEU A 440 17.53 -7.51 18.68
C LEU A 440 16.11 -7.86 18.18
N VAL A 441 15.74 -7.33 17.04
CA VAL A 441 14.55 -7.76 16.30
C VAL A 441 15.01 -8.48 15.04
N THR A 442 14.55 -9.70 14.85
CA THR A 442 14.79 -10.53 13.66
C THR A 442 13.55 -11.34 13.35
N HIS A 443 13.32 -11.73 12.09
CA HIS A 443 12.10 -12.47 11.75
C HIS A 443 12.18 -13.92 12.23
N GLY A 444 13.22 -14.65 11.86
CA GLY A 444 13.53 -15.99 12.36
C GLY A 444 14.57 -15.92 13.48
N SER A 445 15.79 -16.41 13.21
CA SER A 445 16.95 -16.29 14.11
C SER A 445 18.00 -15.33 13.54
N PRO A 446 19.02 -14.93 14.34
CA PRO A 446 20.17 -14.18 13.82
C PRO A 446 20.95 -14.95 12.74
N ASP A 447 20.87 -16.27 12.72
CA ASP A 447 21.56 -17.12 11.74
C ASP A 447 20.75 -17.29 10.45
N SER A 448 19.41 -17.30 10.54
CA SER A 448 18.54 -17.55 9.40
C SER A 448 17.16 -16.90 9.57
N ILE A 449 16.72 -16.18 8.55
CA ILE A 449 15.39 -15.56 8.50
C ILE A 449 14.25 -16.61 8.44
N ASP A 450 14.57 -17.84 8.00
CA ASP A 450 13.62 -18.95 7.86
C ASP A 450 13.62 -19.90 9.07
N GLU A 451 14.40 -19.63 10.10
CA GLU A 451 14.46 -20.50 11.27
C GLU A 451 13.26 -20.28 12.19
N HIS A 452 12.53 -21.36 12.46
CA HIS A 452 11.37 -21.34 13.34
C HIS A 452 11.80 -21.47 14.81
N ILE A 453 11.52 -20.46 15.62
CA ILE A 453 11.74 -20.47 17.07
C ILE A 453 10.38 -20.64 17.76
N TYR A 454 10.04 -21.88 18.09
CA TYR A 454 8.78 -22.25 18.73
C TYR A 454 8.81 -22.07 20.27
N PRO A 455 7.64 -21.92 20.92
CA PRO A 455 7.54 -21.91 22.37
C PRO A 455 8.17 -23.15 23.06
N ASN A 456 8.21 -24.28 22.37
CA ASN A 456 8.79 -25.53 22.82
C ASN A 456 10.15 -25.87 22.19
N SER A 457 10.81 -24.92 21.53
CA SER A 457 12.16 -25.12 20.99
C SER A 457 13.12 -25.59 22.09
N PRO A 458 14.08 -26.49 21.76
CA PRO A 458 15.07 -26.97 22.73
C PRO A 458 15.83 -25.80 23.37
N GLU A 459 16.02 -25.87 24.69
CA GLU A 459 16.70 -24.81 25.45
C GLU A 459 18.15 -24.63 25.00
N GLU A 460 18.82 -25.72 24.64
CA GLU A 460 20.15 -25.70 24.09
C GLU A 460 20.26 -24.85 22.82
N ARG A 461 19.29 -24.98 21.89
CA ARG A 461 19.24 -24.14 20.70
C ARG A 461 19.02 -22.67 21.03
N LEU A 462 18.17 -22.36 22.01
CA LEU A 462 17.96 -20.98 22.46
C LEU A 462 19.24 -20.39 23.09
N ARG A 463 20.03 -21.18 23.84
CA ARG A 463 21.36 -20.75 24.35
C ARG A 463 22.33 -20.42 23.22
N GLU A 464 22.40 -21.25 22.19
CA GLU A 464 23.26 -20.98 21.03
C GLU A 464 22.90 -19.66 20.36
N ILE A 465 21.59 -19.42 20.15
CA ILE A 465 21.07 -18.19 19.56
C ILE A 465 21.40 -16.99 20.47
N ALA A 466 21.16 -17.10 21.77
CA ALA A 466 21.41 -16.05 22.75
C ALA A 466 22.91 -15.66 22.80
N ALA A 467 23.79 -16.65 22.78
CA ALA A 467 25.25 -16.43 22.79
C ALA A 467 25.73 -15.63 21.57
N LYS A 468 25.16 -15.89 20.40
CA LYS A 468 25.46 -15.18 19.13
C LYS A 468 24.84 -13.80 19.03
N ALA A 469 23.63 -13.65 19.56
CA ALA A 469 22.81 -12.46 19.38
C ALA A 469 23.41 -11.18 19.98
N SER A 470 24.22 -11.31 21.06
CA SER A 470 24.74 -10.15 21.83
C SER A 470 23.61 -9.19 22.27
N ALA A 471 22.46 -9.74 22.66
CA ALA A 471 21.26 -9.02 23.05
C ALA A 471 20.69 -9.57 24.36
N ASP A 472 19.99 -8.72 25.11
CA ASP A 472 19.30 -9.10 26.34
C ASP A 472 17.81 -9.47 26.07
N VAL A 473 17.27 -8.96 24.95
CA VAL A 473 15.94 -9.29 24.46
C VAL A 473 16.02 -9.59 22.95
N ILE A 474 15.47 -10.72 22.53
CA ILE A 474 15.38 -11.14 21.13
C ILE A 474 13.91 -11.22 20.75
N ILE A 475 13.50 -10.41 19.80
CA ILE A 475 12.12 -10.34 19.27
C ILE A 475 12.12 -11.07 17.93
N THR A 476 11.18 -12.02 17.78
CA THR A 476 11.01 -12.83 16.56
C THR A 476 9.57 -12.82 16.06
N GLY A 477 9.35 -13.32 14.84
CA GLY A 477 8.04 -13.59 14.24
C GLY A 477 7.97 -15.01 13.72
N HIS A 478 7.55 -15.19 12.46
CA HIS A 478 7.64 -16.37 11.61
C HIS A 478 6.78 -17.58 12.03
N THR A 479 6.74 -17.93 13.31
CA THR A 479 5.97 -19.11 13.80
C THR A 479 4.49 -18.83 13.97
N HIS A 480 4.07 -17.58 13.99
CA HIS A 480 2.71 -17.11 14.29
C HIS A 480 2.19 -17.54 15.68
N LEU A 481 3.08 -17.89 16.60
CA LEU A 481 2.72 -18.32 17.95
C LEU A 481 3.29 -17.36 18.98
N GLN A 482 2.45 -16.88 19.88
CA GLN A 482 2.87 -16.02 20.98
C GLN A 482 3.87 -16.75 21.88
N MET A 483 5.00 -16.11 22.16
CA MET A 483 6.07 -16.67 23.00
C MET A 483 6.70 -15.59 23.87
N ASN A 484 6.87 -15.91 25.16
CA ASN A 484 7.72 -15.16 26.09
C ASN A 484 8.51 -16.18 26.90
N ARG A 485 9.80 -16.32 26.60
CA ARG A 485 10.64 -17.34 27.18
C ARG A 485 12.02 -16.78 27.48
N SER A 486 12.56 -17.04 28.67
CA SER A 486 13.89 -16.59 29.07
C SER A 486 14.83 -17.77 29.23
N VAL A 487 16.05 -17.64 28.69
CA VAL A 487 17.14 -18.61 28.80
C VAL A 487 18.42 -17.85 29.09
N ASP A 488 19.11 -18.21 30.17
CA ASP A 488 20.38 -17.63 30.62
C ASP A 488 20.38 -16.08 30.69
N GLY A 489 19.23 -15.49 31.10
CA GLY A 489 19.07 -14.05 31.21
C GLY A 489 18.67 -13.33 29.92
N VAL A 490 18.61 -14.02 28.78
CA VAL A 490 18.13 -13.50 27.51
C VAL A 490 16.65 -13.86 27.32
N THR A 491 15.82 -12.87 27.01
CA THR A 491 14.37 -13.05 26.83
C THR A 491 14.01 -13.09 25.34
N PHE A 492 13.36 -14.18 24.93
CA PHE A 492 12.82 -14.37 23.59
C PHE A 492 11.34 -14.01 23.59
N VAL A 493 10.92 -13.13 22.66
CA VAL A 493 9.55 -12.67 22.54
C VAL A 493 9.06 -12.84 21.10
N ASN A 494 7.93 -13.51 20.92
CA ASN A 494 7.22 -13.54 19.65
C ASN A 494 5.80 -12.99 19.89
N PRO A 495 5.35 -11.94 19.19
CA PRO A 495 4.03 -11.33 19.42
C PRO A 495 2.87 -12.18 18.89
N GLY A 496 3.11 -13.28 18.16
CA GLY A 496 2.12 -13.98 17.37
C GLY A 496 1.91 -13.32 16.01
N SER A 497 0.81 -13.61 15.34
CA SER A 497 0.50 -13.09 14.01
C SER A 497 -0.67 -12.11 14.04
N VAL A 498 -0.48 -10.93 13.44
CA VAL A 498 -1.56 -9.97 13.21
C VAL A 498 -2.56 -10.51 12.19
N GLY A 499 -2.05 -11.04 11.08
CA GLY A 499 -2.88 -11.35 9.91
C GLY A 499 -3.30 -12.79 9.76
N ARG A 500 -2.57 -13.72 10.39
CA ARG A 500 -2.70 -15.16 10.16
C ARG A 500 -2.37 -15.99 11.41
N PRO A 501 -3.11 -15.85 12.52
CA PRO A 501 -2.92 -16.71 13.68
C PRO A 501 -3.11 -18.19 13.30
N VAL A 502 -2.45 -19.11 14.01
CA VAL A 502 -2.44 -20.56 13.69
C VAL A 502 -2.77 -21.45 14.89
N ASP A 503 -3.17 -20.87 15.99
CA ASP A 503 -3.45 -21.54 17.27
C ASP A 503 -4.93 -21.94 17.47
N GLY A 504 -5.77 -21.76 16.46
CA GLY A 504 -7.21 -22.03 16.48
C GLY A 504 -8.08 -20.81 16.79
N GLU A 505 -7.47 -19.66 17.04
CA GLU A 505 -8.17 -18.39 17.24
C GLU A 505 -8.14 -17.56 15.93
N THR A 506 -9.13 -16.68 15.76
CA THR A 506 -9.26 -15.85 14.55
C THR A 506 -8.99 -14.36 14.82
N LYS A 507 -8.54 -14.04 16.03
CA LYS A 507 -8.25 -12.68 16.47
C LYS A 507 -6.83 -12.28 16.06
N ALA A 508 -6.64 -11.02 15.68
CA ALA A 508 -5.32 -10.47 15.43
C ALA A 508 -4.50 -10.43 16.72
N GLU A 509 -3.27 -10.91 16.68
CA GLU A 509 -2.38 -11.00 17.83
C GLU A 509 -1.30 -9.93 17.80
N TYR A 510 -0.96 -9.42 18.96
CA TYR A 510 0.19 -8.54 19.16
C TYR A 510 0.66 -8.59 20.62
N ALA A 511 1.81 -7.99 20.93
CA ALA A 511 2.30 -7.87 22.30
C ALA A 511 2.62 -6.42 22.66
N VAL A 512 2.49 -6.08 23.93
CA VAL A 512 2.95 -4.82 24.52
C VAL A 512 4.18 -5.14 25.37
N VAL A 513 5.32 -4.53 25.03
CA VAL A 513 6.56 -4.71 25.78
C VAL A 513 6.95 -3.44 26.49
N SER A 514 7.19 -3.55 27.80
CA SER A 514 7.90 -2.55 28.60
C SER A 514 9.31 -3.06 28.85
N PHE A 515 10.31 -2.20 28.67
CA PHE A 515 11.73 -2.59 28.85
C PHE A 515 12.26 -2.28 30.24
N ASN A 516 11.59 -1.46 31.04
CA ASN A 516 12.00 -1.14 32.41
C ASN A 516 10.78 -0.94 33.34
N PRO A 517 10.40 -1.94 34.15
CA PRO A 517 10.89 -3.32 34.13
C PRO A 517 10.50 -4.06 32.83
N LEU A 518 11.25 -5.11 32.47
CA LEU A 518 10.90 -5.93 31.31
C LEU A 518 9.61 -6.71 31.58
N THR A 519 8.56 -6.37 30.87
CA THR A 519 7.28 -7.09 30.90
C THR A 519 6.75 -7.26 29.49
N VAL A 520 6.09 -8.39 29.24
CA VAL A 520 5.45 -8.72 27.97
C VAL A 520 3.99 -9.03 28.25
N GLU A 521 3.07 -8.28 27.65
CA GLU A 521 1.63 -8.48 27.71
C GLU A 521 1.11 -8.86 26.34
N PHE A 522 0.60 -10.08 26.18
CA PHE A 522 -0.02 -10.53 24.95
C PHE A 522 -1.44 -10.02 24.83
N ARG A 523 -1.81 -9.58 23.63
CA ARG A 523 -3.15 -9.09 23.31
C ARG A 523 -3.71 -9.71 22.05
N ARG A 524 -5.05 -9.84 22.02
CA ARG A 524 -5.82 -10.39 20.92
C ARG A 524 -7.00 -9.50 20.61
N VAL A 525 -7.08 -9.02 19.37
CA VAL A 525 -8.08 -8.04 18.92
C VAL A 525 -8.99 -8.64 17.88
N SER A 526 -10.30 -8.50 18.08
CA SER A 526 -11.30 -8.95 17.12
C SER A 526 -11.42 -7.96 15.96
N TYR A 527 -11.59 -8.49 14.75
CA TYR A 527 -11.90 -7.73 13.53
C TYR A 527 -12.93 -8.52 12.69
N ASP A 528 -13.44 -7.94 11.61
CA ASP A 528 -14.49 -8.55 10.79
C ASP A 528 -13.92 -9.59 9.81
N VAL A 529 -13.66 -10.77 10.35
CA VAL A 529 -13.09 -11.93 9.63
C VAL A 529 -14.01 -12.42 8.51
N GLU A 530 -15.33 -12.44 8.76
CA GLU A 530 -16.32 -12.92 7.78
C GLU A 530 -16.40 -12.01 6.54
N THR A 531 -16.40 -10.71 6.75
CA THR A 531 -16.36 -9.76 5.62
C THR A 531 -15.08 -9.92 4.82
N LEU A 532 -13.92 -10.11 5.47
CA LEU A 532 -12.65 -10.34 4.79
C LEU A 532 -12.65 -11.66 4.02
N ALA A 533 -13.14 -12.76 4.62
CA ALA A 533 -13.29 -14.05 3.97
C ALA A 533 -14.17 -13.97 2.70
N ASN A 534 -15.28 -13.24 2.76
CA ASN A 534 -16.14 -13.01 1.60
C ASN A 534 -15.46 -12.16 0.51
N LYS A 535 -14.61 -11.20 0.87
CA LYS A 535 -13.79 -10.45 -0.09
C LYS A 535 -12.72 -11.33 -0.74
N MET A 536 -12.09 -12.25 0.01
CA MET A 536 -11.14 -13.24 -0.52
C MET A 536 -11.81 -14.16 -1.55
N ARG A 537 -13.01 -14.69 -1.25
CA ARG A 537 -13.81 -15.48 -2.20
C ARG A 537 -14.17 -14.71 -3.48
N LYS A 538 -14.54 -13.43 -3.36
CA LYS A 538 -14.80 -12.57 -4.52
C LYS A 538 -13.58 -12.34 -5.41
N ARG A 539 -12.37 -12.38 -4.84
CA ARG A 539 -11.10 -12.34 -5.57
C ARG A 539 -10.64 -13.72 -6.08
N ALA A 540 -11.49 -14.74 -5.94
CA ALA A 540 -11.23 -16.12 -6.35
C ALA A 540 -9.98 -16.75 -5.71
N LEU A 541 -9.64 -16.38 -4.47
CA LEU A 541 -8.62 -17.09 -3.71
C LEU A 541 -9.09 -18.50 -3.38
N PRO A 542 -8.16 -19.49 -3.24
CA PRO A 542 -8.51 -20.85 -2.86
C PRO A 542 -9.29 -20.90 -1.56
N GLU A 543 -10.30 -21.77 -1.50
CA GLU A 543 -11.11 -21.90 -0.28
C GLU A 543 -10.25 -22.34 0.92
N SER A 544 -9.19 -23.13 0.71
CA SER A 544 -8.23 -23.48 1.78
C SER A 544 -7.59 -22.25 2.45
N HIS A 545 -7.28 -21.19 1.70
CA HIS A 545 -6.79 -19.92 2.26
C HIS A 545 -7.87 -19.18 3.05
N VAL A 546 -9.11 -19.19 2.55
CA VAL A 546 -10.25 -18.63 3.28
C VAL A 546 -10.47 -19.38 4.60
N GLN A 547 -10.34 -20.72 4.57
CA GLN A 547 -10.49 -21.56 5.76
C GLN A 547 -9.37 -21.35 6.77
N VAL A 548 -8.14 -21.07 6.37
CA VAL A 548 -7.05 -20.63 7.27
C VAL A 548 -7.49 -19.43 8.08
N LEU A 549 -8.04 -18.42 7.43
CA LEU A 549 -8.53 -17.21 8.08
C LEU A 549 -9.71 -17.48 9.03
N LEU A 550 -10.68 -18.30 8.61
CA LEU A 550 -11.91 -18.60 9.37
C LEU A 550 -11.69 -19.55 10.54
N GLN A 551 -10.64 -20.39 10.51
CA GLN A 551 -10.36 -21.38 11.53
C GLN A 551 -9.14 -21.07 12.38
N GLY A 552 -8.31 -20.08 11.99
CA GLY A 552 -7.05 -19.78 12.69
C GLY A 552 -6.08 -20.96 12.70
N LEU A 553 -5.98 -21.73 11.61
CA LEU A 553 -5.16 -22.94 11.53
C LEU A 553 -4.15 -22.84 10.39
N HIS A 554 -3.05 -23.58 10.54
CA HIS A 554 -2.03 -23.66 9.51
C HIS A 554 -2.59 -24.24 8.19
N LEU A 555 -2.11 -23.74 7.05
CA LEU A 555 -2.59 -24.12 5.72
C LEU A 555 -2.49 -25.63 5.48
N ASP A 556 -1.41 -26.27 5.92
CA ASP A 556 -1.23 -27.70 5.77
C ASP A 556 -2.26 -28.49 6.57
N THR A 557 -2.59 -28.05 7.78
CA THR A 557 -3.66 -28.64 8.59
C THR A 557 -5.01 -28.55 7.88
N ILE A 558 -5.32 -27.41 7.26
CA ILE A 558 -6.54 -27.25 6.45
C ILE A 558 -6.53 -28.19 5.25
N LYS A 559 -5.43 -28.21 4.48
CA LYS A 559 -5.29 -29.12 3.32
C LYS A 559 -5.40 -30.59 3.69
N GLU A 560 -4.84 -30.99 4.84
CA GLU A 560 -4.96 -32.37 5.34
C GLU A 560 -6.40 -32.70 5.76
N ARG A 561 -7.08 -31.79 6.45
CA ARG A 561 -8.51 -31.95 6.79
C ARG A 561 -9.38 -32.07 5.54
N GLU A 562 -9.14 -31.23 4.53
CA GLU A 562 -9.85 -31.30 3.24
C GLU A 562 -9.60 -32.67 2.53
N LYS A 563 -8.34 -33.12 2.50
CA LYS A 563 -7.98 -34.42 1.95
C LYS A 563 -8.65 -35.60 2.72
N ALA A 564 -8.66 -35.54 4.04
CA ALA A 564 -9.30 -36.54 4.88
C ALA A 564 -10.82 -36.57 4.68
N LEU A 565 -11.46 -35.40 4.57
CA LEU A 565 -12.88 -35.26 4.28
C LEU A 565 -13.22 -35.80 2.89
N ALA A 566 -12.43 -35.48 1.88
CA ALA A 566 -12.58 -35.99 0.52
C ALA A 566 -12.41 -37.51 0.46
N ARG A 567 -11.45 -38.08 1.20
CA ARG A 567 -11.28 -39.57 1.32
C ARG A 567 -12.49 -40.20 1.98
N LYS A 568 -13.02 -39.62 3.05
CA LYS A 568 -14.21 -40.12 3.76
C LYS A 568 -15.47 -40.08 2.87
N GLN A 569 -15.66 -39.02 2.10
CA GLN A 569 -16.75 -38.88 1.14
C GLN A 569 -16.61 -39.86 -0.03
N LEU A 570 -15.39 -40.08 -0.55
CA LEU A 570 -15.13 -41.06 -1.61
C LEU A 570 -15.43 -42.50 -1.17
N TRP A 571 -15.13 -42.86 0.08
CA TRP A 571 -15.43 -44.17 0.64
C TRP A 571 -16.94 -44.38 0.83
N LYS A 572 -17.65 -43.40 1.38
CA LYS A 572 -19.11 -43.41 1.49
C LYS A 572 -19.79 -43.56 0.11
N SER A 573 -19.29 -42.85 -0.91
CA SER A 573 -19.81 -42.89 -2.26
C SER A 573 -19.60 -44.27 -2.94
N ARG A 574 -18.47 -44.94 -2.74
CA ARG A 574 -18.19 -46.28 -3.30
C ARG A 574 -19.13 -47.35 -2.77
N SER A 575 -19.35 -47.38 -1.47
CA SER A 575 -20.30 -48.36 -0.84
C SER A 575 -21.74 -48.09 -1.28
N THR A 576 -22.12 -46.84 -1.40
CA THR A 576 -23.46 -46.44 -1.82
C THR A 576 -23.69 -46.72 -3.31
N ILE A 577 -22.70 -46.49 -4.19
CA ILE A 577 -22.78 -46.85 -5.61
C ILE A 577 -22.93 -48.35 -5.80
N ARG A 578 -22.26 -49.18 -4.98
CA ARG A 578 -22.46 -50.63 -5.01
C ARG A 578 -23.91 -50.99 -4.72
N LYS A 579 -24.49 -50.47 -3.64
CA LYS A 579 -25.92 -50.67 -3.32
C LYS A 579 -26.85 -50.19 -4.43
N VAL A 580 -26.54 -49.06 -5.08
CA VAL A 580 -27.33 -48.55 -6.21
C VAL A 580 -27.27 -49.50 -7.40
N ARG A 581 -26.13 -50.15 -7.69
CA ARG A 581 -26.00 -51.19 -8.73
C ARG A 581 -26.81 -52.41 -8.37
N ASP A 582 -26.67 -52.92 -7.13
CA ASP A 582 -27.41 -54.08 -6.64
C ASP A 582 -28.93 -53.88 -6.83
N VAL A 583 -29.44 -52.68 -6.55
CA VAL A 583 -30.83 -52.32 -6.79
C VAL A 583 -31.15 -52.22 -8.29
N ALA A 584 -30.27 -51.63 -9.10
CA ALA A 584 -30.49 -51.52 -10.55
C ALA A 584 -30.59 -52.91 -11.23
N GLN A 585 -29.79 -53.90 -10.79
CA GLN A 585 -29.80 -55.28 -11.29
C GLN A 585 -31.16 -55.97 -11.13
N ASN A 586 -31.92 -55.62 -10.07
CA ASN A 586 -33.28 -56.18 -9.87
C ASN A 586 -34.27 -55.70 -10.96
N TYR A 587 -33.95 -54.60 -11.67
CA TYR A 587 -34.79 -54.04 -12.71
C TYR A 587 -34.26 -54.30 -14.13
N THR A 588 -32.95 -54.29 -14.31
CA THR A 588 -32.27 -54.45 -15.60
C THR A 588 -31.04 -55.34 -15.42
N PRO A 589 -31.12 -56.63 -15.80
CA PRO A 589 -30.01 -57.60 -15.62
C PRO A 589 -28.75 -57.25 -16.45
N ASP A 590 -28.89 -56.57 -17.61
CA ASP A 590 -27.77 -56.11 -18.40
C ASP A 590 -27.31 -54.74 -17.95
N GLU A 591 -26.18 -54.68 -17.27
CA GLU A 591 -25.56 -53.46 -16.76
C GLU A 591 -24.66 -52.77 -17.77
N SER A 592 -24.37 -53.35 -18.93
CA SER A 592 -23.31 -52.90 -19.83
C SER A 592 -23.52 -51.44 -20.31
N HIS A 593 -24.75 -51.10 -20.68
CA HIS A 593 -25.12 -49.76 -21.11
C HIS A 593 -25.05 -48.75 -19.96
N ALA A 594 -25.66 -49.03 -18.83
CA ALA A 594 -25.65 -48.12 -17.67
C ALA A 594 -24.25 -47.85 -17.15
N GLU A 595 -23.37 -48.84 -17.15
CA GLU A 595 -21.97 -48.67 -16.74
C GLU A 595 -21.16 -47.89 -17.78
N GLN A 596 -21.44 -48.06 -19.07
CA GLN A 596 -20.83 -47.29 -20.14
C GLN A 596 -21.23 -45.83 -20.04
N ASP A 597 -22.53 -45.53 -19.86
CA ASP A 597 -23.02 -44.16 -19.68
C ASP A 597 -22.45 -43.50 -18.46
N ARG A 598 -22.33 -44.22 -17.34
CA ARG A 598 -21.67 -43.75 -16.15
C ARG A 598 -20.22 -43.35 -16.42
N LYS A 599 -19.45 -44.19 -17.14
CA LYS A 599 -18.05 -43.87 -17.50
C LYS A 599 -17.97 -42.64 -18.38
N LEU A 600 -18.79 -42.57 -19.43
CA LEU A 600 -18.84 -41.47 -20.38
C LEU A 600 -19.26 -40.15 -19.69
N ALA A 601 -20.30 -40.17 -18.86
CA ALA A 601 -20.79 -39.03 -18.10
C ALA A 601 -19.71 -38.45 -17.17
N LEU A 602 -18.94 -39.33 -16.51
CA LEU A 602 -17.85 -38.89 -15.62
C LEU A 602 -16.65 -38.29 -16.37
N VAL A 603 -16.31 -38.82 -17.56
CA VAL A 603 -15.27 -38.24 -18.41
C VAL A 603 -15.68 -36.84 -18.86
N ILE A 604 -16.93 -36.70 -19.31
CA ILE A 604 -17.47 -35.37 -19.73
C ILE A 604 -17.52 -34.44 -18.53
N PHE A 605 -18.05 -34.85 -17.39
CA PHE A 605 -18.11 -34.05 -16.16
C PHE A 605 -16.73 -33.49 -15.77
N ASN A 606 -15.71 -34.35 -15.73
CA ASN A 606 -14.36 -33.94 -15.38
C ASN A 606 -13.73 -33.02 -16.44
N GLY A 607 -14.04 -33.27 -17.73
CA GLY A 607 -13.54 -32.47 -18.84
C GLY A 607 -14.08 -31.02 -18.87
N VAL A 608 -15.32 -30.83 -18.37
CA VAL A 608 -15.95 -29.51 -18.27
C VAL A 608 -15.84 -28.88 -16.89
N LYS A 609 -14.99 -29.40 -16.00
CA LYS A 609 -14.85 -28.94 -14.61
C LYS A 609 -14.54 -27.42 -14.49
N ARG A 610 -13.86 -26.84 -15.47
CA ARG A 610 -13.55 -25.39 -15.49
C ARG A 610 -14.78 -24.52 -15.84
N LEU A 611 -15.85 -25.12 -16.37
CA LEU A 611 -17.07 -24.42 -16.82
C LEU A 611 -18.21 -24.52 -15.80
N HIS A 612 -18.10 -25.40 -14.83
CA HIS A 612 -19.09 -25.57 -13.77
C HIS A 612 -18.42 -25.54 -12.39
N SER A 613 -19.13 -25.01 -11.41
CA SER A 613 -18.69 -24.98 -10.00
C SER A 613 -19.20 -26.20 -9.21
N LEU A 614 -19.39 -27.37 -9.89
CA LEU A 614 -19.93 -28.57 -9.28
C LEU A 614 -18.81 -29.40 -8.63
N GLY A 615 -19.12 -30.00 -7.48
CA GLY A 615 -18.20 -30.75 -6.64
C GLY A 615 -18.37 -32.27 -6.65
N PRO A 616 -17.78 -32.95 -5.64
CA PRO A 616 -17.89 -34.42 -5.50
C PRO A 616 -19.32 -34.89 -5.26
N GLU A 617 -20.19 -34.12 -4.63
CA GLU A 617 -21.59 -34.47 -4.37
C GLU A 617 -22.38 -34.55 -5.69
N GLU A 618 -22.25 -33.56 -6.54
CA GLU A 618 -22.94 -33.54 -7.84
C GLU A 618 -22.37 -34.62 -8.78
N ARG A 619 -21.08 -34.88 -8.71
CA ARG A 619 -20.47 -36.00 -9.42
C ARG A 619 -21.02 -37.35 -8.97
N TYR A 620 -21.27 -37.54 -7.68
CA TYR A 620 -21.93 -38.71 -7.13
C TYR A 620 -23.37 -38.83 -7.61
N TRP A 621 -24.17 -37.77 -7.59
CA TRP A 621 -25.54 -37.75 -8.12
C TRP A 621 -25.59 -38.13 -9.61
N LEU A 622 -24.65 -37.61 -10.40
CA LEU A 622 -24.54 -37.98 -11.82
C LEU A 622 -24.25 -39.47 -12.03
N GLN A 623 -23.36 -40.05 -11.23
CA GLN A 623 -23.06 -41.48 -11.28
C GLN A 623 -24.30 -42.31 -10.97
N CYS A 624 -25.02 -42.01 -9.91
CA CYS A 624 -26.24 -42.74 -9.52
C CYS A 624 -27.32 -42.55 -10.58
N ALA A 625 -27.49 -41.37 -11.13
CA ALA A 625 -28.47 -41.12 -12.18
C ALA A 625 -28.14 -41.91 -13.46
N ALA A 626 -26.85 -41.99 -13.84
CA ALA A 626 -26.41 -42.80 -15.00
C ALA A 626 -26.62 -44.30 -14.81
N ILE A 627 -26.47 -44.84 -13.58
CA ILE A 627 -26.78 -46.25 -13.29
C ILE A 627 -28.28 -46.50 -13.34
N LEU A 628 -29.11 -45.56 -12.92
CA LEU A 628 -30.56 -45.72 -12.71
C LEU A 628 -31.43 -45.16 -13.85
N HIS A 629 -30.87 -44.57 -14.88
CA HIS A 629 -31.66 -43.82 -15.87
C HIS A 629 -32.63 -44.71 -16.63
N ASP A 630 -32.28 -45.98 -16.88
CA ASP A 630 -33.02 -46.94 -17.68
C ASP A 630 -33.68 -48.10 -16.89
N ILE A 631 -33.71 -48.06 -15.54
CA ILE A 631 -34.37 -49.08 -14.72
C ILE A 631 -35.86 -49.22 -15.03
N GLY A 632 -36.50 -48.18 -15.60
CA GLY A 632 -37.89 -48.23 -16.05
C GLY A 632 -38.13 -49.07 -17.30
N LEU A 633 -37.11 -49.55 -18.02
CA LEU A 633 -37.24 -50.49 -19.14
C LEU A 633 -37.81 -51.84 -18.74
N SER A 634 -37.66 -52.22 -17.45
CA SER A 634 -38.21 -53.44 -16.87
C SER A 634 -39.74 -53.64 -17.13
N ARG A 635 -40.47 -52.57 -17.40
CA ARG A 635 -41.93 -52.62 -17.65
C ARG A 635 -42.32 -52.07 -19.03
N GLY A 636 -41.40 -52.08 -20.01
CA GLY A 636 -41.62 -51.67 -21.40
C GLY A 636 -40.94 -50.40 -21.82
N GLY A 637 -40.63 -50.24 -23.12
CA GLY A 637 -39.79 -49.18 -23.65
C GLY A 637 -40.46 -47.80 -23.76
N LYS A 638 -41.79 -47.72 -23.84
CA LYS A 638 -42.53 -46.45 -24.02
C LYS A 638 -42.70 -45.72 -22.68
N GLY A 639 -42.01 -44.58 -22.52
CA GLY A 639 -42.12 -43.78 -21.29
C GLY A 639 -41.25 -44.24 -20.12
N HIS A 640 -40.30 -45.16 -20.31
CA HIS A 640 -39.41 -45.71 -19.28
C HIS A 640 -38.73 -44.62 -18.42
N HIS A 641 -38.31 -43.52 -18.99
CA HIS A 641 -37.69 -42.38 -18.26
C HIS A 641 -38.60 -41.79 -17.16
N LYS A 642 -39.93 -41.82 -17.36
CA LYS A 642 -40.89 -41.40 -16.33
C LYS A 642 -41.06 -42.47 -15.26
N LEU A 643 -40.94 -43.72 -15.67
CA LEU A 643 -41.01 -44.86 -14.76
C LEU A 643 -39.71 -44.95 -13.93
N SER A 644 -38.54 -44.76 -14.53
CA SER A 644 -37.27 -44.68 -13.80
C SER A 644 -37.34 -43.62 -12.70
N LEU A 645 -37.83 -42.43 -13.00
CA LEU A 645 -38.06 -41.38 -11.97
C LEU A 645 -38.95 -41.92 -10.83
N ARG A 646 -40.10 -42.54 -11.13
CA ARG A 646 -41.01 -43.06 -10.09
C ARG A 646 -40.35 -44.16 -9.24
N LEU A 647 -39.58 -45.03 -9.85
CA LEU A 647 -38.85 -46.06 -9.15
C LEU A 647 -37.77 -45.45 -8.23
N ILE A 648 -37.02 -44.48 -8.72
CA ILE A 648 -35.99 -43.77 -7.89
C ILE A 648 -36.63 -43.03 -6.71
N LEU A 649 -37.81 -42.44 -6.91
CA LEU A 649 -38.50 -41.72 -5.83
C LEU A 649 -39.03 -42.67 -4.74
N ASN A 650 -39.52 -43.87 -5.11
CA ASN A 650 -40.32 -44.68 -4.21
C ASN A 650 -39.63 -46.00 -3.75
N ASP A 651 -38.53 -46.45 -4.38
CA ASP A 651 -37.88 -47.69 -3.97
C ASP A 651 -37.12 -47.50 -2.64
N PRO A 652 -37.54 -48.17 -1.54
CA PRO A 652 -36.93 -48.03 -0.24
C PRO A 652 -35.50 -48.60 -0.16
N ALA A 653 -35.14 -49.51 -1.08
CA ALA A 653 -33.80 -50.12 -1.11
C ALA A 653 -32.71 -49.16 -1.59
N LEU A 654 -33.08 -48.07 -2.30
CA LEU A 654 -32.14 -47.06 -2.72
C LEU A 654 -31.67 -46.20 -1.53
N PRO A 655 -30.36 -46.10 -1.29
CA PRO A 655 -29.80 -45.47 -0.10
C PRO A 655 -29.72 -43.92 -0.23
N PHE A 656 -30.82 -43.30 -0.67
CA PHE A 656 -30.90 -41.88 -0.91
C PHE A 656 -31.79 -41.16 0.10
N THR A 657 -31.41 -39.96 0.49
CA THR A 657 -32.32 -39.05 1.18
C THR A 657 -33.46 -38.63 0.22
N GLU A 658 -34.57 -38.11 0.75
CA GLU A 658 -35.68 -37.62 -0.06
C GLU A 658 -35.20 -36.55 -1.07
N ARG A 659 -34.36 -35.62 -0.66
CA ARG A 659 -33.73 -34.58 -1.50
C ARG A 659 -32.92 -35.22 -2.64
N GLU A 660 -32.05 -36.19 -2.34
CA GLU A 660 -31.23 -36.89 -3.34
C GLU A 660 -32.11 -37.66 -4.34
N ARG A 661 -33.20 -38.27 -3.90
CA ARG A 661 -34.17 -38.96 -4.78
C ARG A 661 -34.75 -37.99 -5.83
N TYR A 662 -35.16 -36.78 -5.43
CA TYR A 662 -35.66 -35.80 -6.38
C TYR A 662 -34.56 -35.31 -7.35
N ILE A 663 -33.34 -35.11 -6.89
CA ILE A 663 -32.22 -34.65 -7.75
C ILE A 663 -31.82 -35.78 -8.73
N ILE A 664 -31.45 -36.96 -8.22
CA ILE A 664 -30.98 -38.10 -9.01
C ILE A 664 -32.06 -38.58 -9.97
N GLY A 665 -33.30 -38.71 -9.49
CA GLY A 665 -34.45 -39.10 -10.32
C GLY A 665 -34.77 -38.07 -11.42
N SER A 666 -34.60 -36.78 -11.14
CA SER A 666 -34.77 -35.73 -12.15
C SER A 666 -33.68 -35.80 -13.22
N VAL A 667 -32.41 -35.98 -12.82
CA VAL A 667 -31.31 -36.14 -13.77
C VAL A 667 -31.54 -37.36 -14.66
N ALA A 668 -31.90 -38.51 -14.07
CA ALA A 668 -32.25 -39.73 -14.79
C ALA A 668 -33.46 -39.52 -15.76
N ARG A 669 -34.50 -38.79 -15.34
CA ARG A 669 -35.68 -38.51 -16.19
C ARG A 669 -35.34 -37.79 -17.48
N TYR A 670 -34.37 -36.84 -17.43
CA TYR A 670 -34.11 -35.93 -18.54
C TYR A 670 -33.02 -36.39 -19.52
N HIS A 671 -32.60 -37.66 -19.47
CA HIS A 671 -31.60 -38.21 -20.43
C HIS A 671 -32.12 -38.28 -21.88
N ARG A 672 -33.47 -38.30 -22.09
CA ARG A 672 -34.11 -38.43 -23.43
C ARG A 672 -34.65 -37.06 -23.95
N LYS A 673 -35.90 -37.08 -24.49
CA LYS A 673 -36.52 -35.99 -25.23
C LYS A 673 -36.94 -34.77 -24.37
N ALA A 674 -37.43 -35.01 -23.16
CA ALA A 674 -37.96 -33.99 -22.31
C ALA A 674 -36.85 -33.07 -21.76
N LEU A 675 -37.03 -31.78 -21.82
CA LEU A 675 -36.15 -30.79 -21.19
C LEU A 675 -36.67 -30.44 -19.78
N PRO A 676 -35.76 -30.11 -18.83
CA PRO A 676 -36.16 -29.63 -17.51
C PRO A 676 -37.06 -28.41 -17.61
N ASN A 677 -38.24 -28.46 -16.97
CA ASN A 677 -39.18 -27.33 -16.91
C ASN A 677 -39.64 -27.16 -15.46
N ARG A 678 -39.68 -25.92 -14.99
CA ARG A 678 -40.06 -25.55 -13.60
C ARG A 678 -41.45 -26.06 -13.18
N LYS A 679 -42.35 -26.27 -14.15
CA LYS A 679 -43.68 -26.80 -13.91
C LYS A 679 -43.72 -28.32 -13.73
N HIS A 680 -42.59 -29.02 -13.95
CA HIS A 680 -42.56 -30.47 -13.71
C HIS A 680 -42.56 -30.77 -12.22
N PHE A 681 -43.42 -31.71 -11.77
CA PHE A 681 -43.62 -32.00 -10.35
C PHE A 681 -42.35 -32.41 -9.64
N ASN A 682 -41.43 -33.10 -10.33
CA ASN A 682 -40.14 -33.55 -9.77
C ASN A 682 -39.14 -32.42 -9.52
N LEU A 683 -39.38 -31.23 -10.07
CA LEU A 683 -38.53 -30.06 -9.83
C LEU A 683 -39.14 -29.09 -8.82
N THR A 684 -40.42 -29.25 -8.50
CA THR A 684 -41.13 -28.37 -7.56
C THR A 684 -40.52 -28.35 -6.15
N PRO A 685 -40.13 -29.51 -5.56
CA PRO A 685 -39.54 -29.57 -4.22
C PRO A 685 -38.12 -29.02 -4.13
N LEU A 686 -37.46 -28.81 -5.28
CA LEU A 686 -36.06 -28.40 -5.33
C LEU A 686 -35.90 -26.87 -5.29
N SER A 687 -34.89 -26.42 -4.59
CA SER A 687 -34.49 -24.97 -4.59
C SER A 687 -34.04 -24.53 -5.99
N ARG A 688 -33.92 -23.22 -6.20
CA ARG A 688 -33.42 -22.66 -7.47
C ARG A 688 -32.03 -23.21 -7.83
N ALA A 689 -31.12 -23.23 -6.86
CA ALA A 689 -29.74 -23.71 -7.04
C ALA A 689 -29.70 -25.19 -7.40
N GLU A 690 -30.54 -26.02 -6.74
CA GLU A 690 -30.65 -27.47 -7.04
C GLU A 690 -31.23 -27.71 -8.43
N ARG A 691 -32.24 -26.96 -8.85
CA ARG A 691 -32.76 -27.03 -10.22
C ARG A 691 -31.72 -26.71 -11.28
N GLU A 692 -30.87 -25.69 -11.02
CA GLU A 692 -29.74 -25.35 -11.91
C GLU A 692 -28.74 -26.50 -11.99
N LYS A 693 -28.39 -27.17 -10.85
CA LYS A 693 -27.54 -28.34 -10.82
C LYS A 693 -28.16 -29.54 -11.60
N VAL A 694 -29.47 -29.79 -11.44
CA VAL A 694 -30.17 -30.83 -12.21
C VAL A 694 -30.10 -30.56 -13.72
N VAL A 695 -30.25 -29.31 -14.15
CA VAL A 695 -30.14 -28.91 -15.57
C VAL A 695 -28.75 -29.23 -16.11
N MET A 696 -27.68 -28.85 -15.37
CA MET A 696 -26.30 -29.12 -15.75
C MET A 696 -26.00 -30.62 -15.82
N LEU A 697 -26.33 -31.37 -14.79
CA LEU A 697 -26.09 -32.83 -14.74
C LEU A 697 -26.88 -33.55 -15.82
N SER A 698 -28.15 -33.17 -16.07
CA SER A 698 -28.96 -33.72 -17.14
C SER A 698 -28.36 -33.48 -18.53
N SER A 699 -27.77 -32.29 -18.75
CA SER A 699 -27.11 -31.97 -20.03
C SER A 699 -25.92 -32.89 -20.32
N ILE A 700 -25.15 -33.24 -19.27
CA ILE A 700 -24.01 -34.15 -19.35
C ILE A 700 -24.50 -35.60 -19.61
N LEU A 701 -25.50 -36.06 -18.85
CA LEU A 701 -26.02 -37.42 -18.99
C LEU A 701 -26.64 -37.64 -20.38
N ARG A 702 -27.34 -36.65 -20.95
CA ARG A 702 -27.91 -36.71 -22.31
C ARG A 702 -26.85 -36.96 -23.39
N VAL A 703 -25.69 -36.33 -23.26
CA VAL A 703 -24.56 -36.52 -24.19
C VAL A 703 -23.94 -37.89 -23.99
N ALA A 704 -23.77 -38.34 -22.74
CA ALA A 704 -23.23 -39.65 -22.43
C ALA A 704 -24.08 -40.77 -22.99
N ASP A 705 -25.40 -40.75 -22.72
CA ASP A 705 -26.38 -41.73 -23.21
C ASP A 705 -26.50 -41.67 -24.77
N ALA A 706 -26.26 -40.51 -25.38
CA ALA A 706 -26.22 -40.43 -26.85
C ALA A 706 -24.99 -41.11 -27.45
N LEU A 707 -23.85 -41.15 -26.74
CA LEU A 707 -22.61 -41.77 -27.16
C LEU A 707 -22.64 -43.32 -27.03
N ASP A 708 -23.63 -43.88 -26.37
CA ASP A 708 -23.90 -45.34 -26.34
C ASP A 708 -25.34 -45.66 -26.77
N TYR A 709 -25.90 -44.88 -27.69
CA TYR A 709 -27.28 -44.99 -28.16
C TYR A 709 -27.66 -46.39 -28.70
N SER A 710 -26.70 -47.10 -29.29
CA SER A 710 -26.92 -48.47 -29.80
C SER A 710 -26.88 -49.54 -28.72
N HIS A 711 -26.53 -49.20 -27.46
CA HIS A 711 -26.31 -50.13 -26.33
C HIS A 711 -25.25 -51.21 -26.60
N ARG A 712 -24.26 -50.87 -27.49
CA ARG A 712 -23.19 -51.83 -27.89
C ARG A 712 -21.82 -51.43 -27.34
N SER A 713 -21.74 -50.39 -26.53
CA SER A 713 -20.50 -49.83 -26.00
C SER A 713 -19.43 -49.60 -27.09
N VAL A 714 -19.87 -49.06 -28.24
CA VAL A 714 -19.02 -48.82 -29.43
C VAL A 714 -17.91 -47.82 -29.11
N VAL A 715 -18.22 -46.83 -28.29
CA VAL A 715 -17.26 -45.77 -27.88
C VAL A 715 -16.36 -46.32 -26.78
N LYS A 716 -15.07 -46.49 -27.06
CA LYS A 716 -14.08 -47.06 -26.13
C LYS A 716 -13.34 -46.00 -25.32
N LYS A 717 -13.13 -44.83 -25.87
CA LYS A 717 -12.43 -43.72 -25.19
C LYS A 717 -13.00 -42.39 -25.63
N VAL A 718 -13.17 -41.50 -24.67
CA VAL A 718 -13.54 -40.08 -24.89
C VAL A 718 -12.51 -39.20 -24.21
N SER A 719 -12.09 -38.17 -24.90
CA SER A 719 -11.35 -37.05 -24.31
C SER A 719 -12.04 -35.72 -24.63
N VAL A 720 -11.97 -34.78 -23.69
CA VAL A 720 -12.65 -33.50 -23.80
C VAL A 720 -11.59 -32.38 -23.96
N LYS A 721 -11.73 -31.60 -25.01
CA LYS A 721 -10.91 -30.38 -25.24
C LYS A 721 -11.80 -29.16 -25.26
N SER A 722 -11.52 -28.20 -24.41
CA SER A 722 -12.23 -26.92 -24.36
C SER A 722 -11.44 -25.87 -25.14
N LEU A 723 -12.05 -25.26 -26.14
CA LEU A 723 -11.58 -24.10 -26.89
C LEU A 723 -12.44 -22.88 -26.51
N PRO A 724 -12.04 -21.65 -26.81
CA PRO A 724 -12.77 -20.45 -26.41
C PRO A 724 -14.24 -20.41 -26.91
N ASP A 725 -14.52 -20.96 -28.08
CA ASP A 725 -15.82 -20.90 -28.79
C ASP A 725 -16.55 -22.23 -28.87
N ARG A 726 -15.83 -23.34 -28.61
CA ARG A 726 -16.40 -24.69 -28.78
C ARG A 726 -15.77 -25.72 -27.87
N MET A 727 -16.49 -26.80 -27.66
CA MET A 727 -16.01 -27.99 -26.98
C MET A 727 -15.90 -29.15 -27.95
N ILE A 728 -14.79 -29.87 -27.90
CA ILE A 728 -14.53 -31.03 -28.74
C ILE A 728 -14.51 -32.29 -27.90
N LEU A 729 -15.37 -33.25 -28.24
CA LEU A 729 -15.32 -34.63 -27.73
C LEU A 729 -14.58 -35.49 -28.76
N GLU A 730 -13.32 -35.84 -28.48
CA GLU A 730 -12.58 -36.81 -29.31
C GLU A 730 -12.95 -38.22 -28.89
N CYS A 731 -13.67 -38.93 -29.73
CA CYS A 731 -14.18 -40.28 -29.47
C CYS A 731 -13.41 -41.31 -30.29
N SER A 732 -12.98 -42.41 -29.64
CA SER A 732 -12.43 -43.57 -30.31
C SER A 732 -13.48 -44.69 -30.29
N ALA A 733 -13.88 -45.21 -31.45
CA ALA A 733 -14.88 -46.24 -31.62
C ALA A 733 -14.27 -47.59 -32.08
N SER A 734 -14.85 -48.71 -31.66
CA SER A 734 -14.44 -50.05 -32.06
C SER A 734 -15.25 -50.61 -33.25
N GLY A 735 -16.10 -49.81 -33.91
CA GLY A 735 -16.95 -50.20 -35.02
C GLY A 735 -17.72 -49.03 -35.61
N GLN A 736 -18.82 -49.32 -36.32
CA GLN A 736 -19.69 -48.28 -36.87
C GLN A 736 -20.34 -47.50 -35.77
N HIS A 737 -20.22 -46.17 -35.80
CA HIS A 737 -20.67 -45.23 -34.77
C HIS A 737 -21.70 -44.20 -35.31
N TYR A 738 -22.29 -44.48 -36.47
CA TYR A 738 -23.20 -43.55 -37.13
C TYR A 738 -24.47 -43.25 -36.26
N LEU A 739 -24.95 -44.23 -35.51
CA LEU A 739 -26.11 -44.05 -34.64
C LEU A 739 -25.81 -43.14 -33.44
N GLU A 740 -24.62 -43.29 -32.86
CA GLU A 740 -24.11 -42.45 -31.76
C GLU A 740 -23.93 -41.01 -32.26
N ASP A 741 -23.32 -40.82 -33.42
CA ASP A 741 -23.12 -39.49 -33.99
C ASP A 741 -24.45 -38.77 -34.26
N GLN A 742 -25.40 -39.43 -34.89
CA GLN A 742 -26.74 -38.90 -35.08
C GLN A 742 -27.45 -38.59 -33.75
N SER A 743 -27.29 -39.47 -32.74
CA SER A 743 -27.91 -39.28 -31.43
C SER A 743 -27.34 -38.10 -30.68
N VAL A 744 -26.02 -37.92 -30.70
CA VAL A 744 -25.39 -36.75 -30.05
C VAL A 744 -25.85 -35.48 -30.74
N ASN A 745 -25.87 -35.41 -32.06
CA ASN A 745 -26.34 -34.24 -32.78
C ASN A 745 -27.80 -33.88 -32.48
N LYS A 746 -28.63 -34.86 -32.12
CA LYS A 746 -30.04 -34.65 -31.67
C LYS A 746 -30.18 -34.28 -30.20
N LYS A 747 -29.22 -34.62 -29.34
CA LYS A 747 -29.35 -34.49 -27.88
C LYS A 747 -28.40 -33.43 -27.28
N LYS A 748 -27.48 -32.84 -28.03
CA LYS A 748 -26.50 -31.85 -27.54
C LYS A 748 -27.09 -30.46 -27.24
N ASP A 749 -28.32 -30.22 -27.68
CA ASP A 749 -29.02 -28.92 -27.55
C ASP A 749 -29.01 -28.34 -26.12
N LEU A 750 -29.29 -29.18 -25.13
CA LEU A 750 -29.27 -28.77 -23.71
C LEU A 750 -27.86 -28.47 -23.22
N PHE A 751 -26.87 -29.24 -23.66
CA PHE A 751 -25.48 -29.04 -23.29
C PHE A 751 -24.95 -27.72 -23.82
N GLU A 752 -25.17 -27.46 -25.11
CA GLU A 752 -24.76 -26.21 -25.76
C GLU A 752 -25.43 -24.97 -25.12
N LYS A 753 -26.71 -25.10 -24.76
CA LYS A 753 -27.44 -24.05 -24.05
C LYS A 753 -26.90 -23.78 -22.63
N VAL A 754 -26.56 -24.83 -21.89
CA VAL A 754 -26.10 -24.75 -20.50
C VAL A 754 -24.69 -24.17 -20.44
N PHE A 755 -23.79 -24.66 -21.26
CA PHE A 755 -22.39 -24.25 -21.25
C PHE A 755 -22.07 -23.07 -22.21
N LYS A 756 -23.08 -22.62 -23.00
CA LYS A 756 -22.95 -21.53 -23.99
C LYS A 756 -21.81 -21.76 -24.98
N MET A 757 -21.58 -23.00 -25.36
CA MET A 757 -20.53 -23.44 -26.27
C MET A 757 -21.06 -24.49 -27.24
N ASN A 758 -20.60 -24.46 -28.48
CA ASN A 758 -20.90 -25.49 -29.48
C ASN A 758 -20.20 -26.80 -29.11
N LEU A 759 -20.93 -27.92 -29.17
CA LEU A 759 -20.39 -29.26 -28.95
C LEU A 759 -20.10 -29.94 -30.28
N VAL A 760 -18.84 -30.27 -30.51
CA VAL A 760 -18.37 -31.00 -31.72
C VAL A 760 -17.83 -32.36 -31.34
N VAL A 761 -18.27 -33.42 -32.02
CA VAL A 761 -17.72 -34.76 -31.83
C VAL A 761 -16.77 -35.08 -32.98
N VAL A 762 -15.54 -35.48 -32.63
CA VAL A 762 -14.52 -35.90 -33.58
C VAL A 762 -14.24 -37.40 -33.37
N TRP A 763 -14.48 -38.19 -34.38
CA TRP A 763 -14.27 -39.63 -34.37
C TRP A 763 -12.86 -39.97 -34.80
N LYS A 764 -12.14 -40.76 -33.99
CA LYS A 764 -10.81 -41.30 -34.31
C LYS A 764 -10.95 -42.80 -34.63
N SER A 765 -10.67 -43.22 -35.85
CA SER A 765 -10.56 -44.63 -36.21
C SER A 765 -9.21 -45.19 -35.77
N GLN A 766 -9.17 -46.44 -35.31
CA GLN A 766 -7.92 -47.19 -35.15
C GLN A 766 -7.35 -47.48 -36.55
N GLY A 767 -6.39 -46.64 -37.03
CA GLY A 767 -5.63 -46.86 -38.25
C GLY A 767 -6.28 -46.37 -39.56
N ARG A 768 -5.82 -45.21 -40.04
CA ARG A 768 -5.98 -44.47 -41.32
C ARG A 768 -6.88 -43.25 -41.22
N TYR A 769 -6.27 -42.13 -41.48
CA TYR A 769 -6.95 -40.85 -41.73
C TYR A 769 -7.78 -40.95 -43.03
N TRP A 770 -9.08 -40.78 -42.92
CA TRP A 770 -9.92 -40.38 -44.06
C TRP A 770 -10.31 -38.95 -43.87
N ASN A 771 -9.68 -38.05 -44.62
CA ASN A 771 -10.18 -36.72 -44.87
C ASN A 771 -11.48 -36.86 -45.69
N VAL A 772 -12.60 -36.50 -45.12
CA VAL A 772 -13.80 -36.15 -45.86
C VAL A 772 -13.94 -34.64 -45.69
N GLY A 773 -13.62 -33.95 -46.81
CA GLY A 773 -13.74 -32.50 -46.92
C GLY A 773 -15.19 -32.03 -47.02
N ALA A 774 -15.29 -30.69 -46.84
CA ALA A 774 -16.37 -29.71 -47.00
C ALA A 774 -17.18 -29.41 -45.75
#